data_0f6b5f6580bd8c72c34f75ef9d6f5616
#
_entry.id   0f6b5f6580bd8c72c34f75ef9d6f5616
#
_cell.length_a   1.000
_cell.length_b   1.000
_cell.length_c   1.000
_cell.angle_alpha   90.00
_cell.angle_beta   90.00
_cell.angle_gamma   90.00
#
_symmetry.space_group_name_H-M   'P 1'
#
loop_
_entity.id
_entity.type
_entity.pdbx_description
1 polymer ?
#
loop_
_entity_poly.entity_id
_entity_poly.type
_entity_poly.pdbx_seq_one_letter_code
_entity_poly.pdbx_strand_id
1 'polypeptide(L)'
;MAFDNTVVQIFANYCVAAAESMAYTLVRTAHSTFIKETEDFSCALITPEGLAFASPRTLGATWYIGLDYGPVLSRIEDYRPGDIAMTNDPYSGSVATHTPDIVMWKPVFYQGMLICFVGGHIHNTDMGGAVPASLSRTLTEIEQEGIRFPPVKIVREGVLDESLLDIMAANVRVPKQNRGDLMAQIAMLHNGEKRVLEIIERFGTADFCTGMDALLDYAERQARQVIATVPDGDYFFAEYADEDSVAGKPMRLALNLQIRGEEAILDYTGSDPQLASSLNMPTGGMVRHALALVGYHYVLYTLQDDILLNAGLDRPVRCVLPEGSVVNAVAPAAVGMRSLTCKLTHVLTFGAFSRAIPERLPACAAAGLAIMSVKTMDSDGRTLMASLGPVGGGAGGMPFGDGSDGSGANVAFLRNTPVEINEAEVPILMHRYCLVPDSGGPGRYRGGLGLCMEFQVFSPGTMVTARNRDRTHFASWGILGGQAGATARFTRNPEADHAEALGNTDIVHCQPGDVIRLVGCGAGGYGDPLDRLSEEVLRDVRCGYVSPERARTDYGVVLDHDRVSEEKTQALRRSMRDQSRVLPDAPFAYGPYRDAFETRWTRERYAALTDILASLPVAWRFFIKHQLFDGLAARYDKGEVVEGAAVIHELFEQLMKRYPALSPQRDSA
;
A
#
# COMPACT_ATOMS: atom_id res chain seq x y z
N MET A 1 21.74 -27.48 20.48
CA MET A 1 20.99 -28.38 19.55
C MET A 1 21.48 -28.10 18.13
N ALA A 2 21.63 -29.11 17.25
CA ALA A 2 21.93 -28.83 15.85
C ALA A 2 20.63 -28.35 15.16
N PHE A 3 20.64 -27.18 14.55
CA PHE A 3 19.49 -26.63 13.85
C PHE A 3 19.42 -27.17 12.41
N ASP A 4 19.01 -28.44 12.27
CA ASP A 4 18.57 -28.95 10.97
C ASP A 4 17.21 -28.35 10.57
N ASN A 5 16.78 -28.57 9.34
CA ASN A 5 15.53 -27.99 8.84
C ASN A 5 14.30 -28.36 9.68
N THR A 6 14.27 -29.53 10.32
CA THR A 6 13.14 -29.97 11.18
C THR A 6 13.11 -29.16 12.47
N VAL A 7 14.27 -29.00 13.11
CA VAL A 7 14.39 -28.19 14.35
C VAL A 7 14.09 -26.74 14.08
N VAL A 8 14.57 -26.18 12.95
CA VAL A 8 14.23 -24.81 12.52
C VAL A 8 12.72 -24.62 12.40
N GLN A 9 12.01 -25.55 11.74
CA GLN A 9 10.55 -25.47 11.60
C GLN A 9 9.80 -25.57 12.94
N ILE A 10 10.27 -26.45 13.85
CA ILE A 10 9.69 -26.55 15.18
C ILE A 10 9.89 -25.23 15.95
N PHE A 11 11.10 -24.68 15.94
CA PHE A 11 11.41 -23.43 16.61
C PHE A 11 10.63 -22.26 16.01
N ALA A 12 10.52 -22.19 14.66
CA ALA A 12 9.70 -21.22 13.95
C ALA A 12 8.25 -21.23 14.44
N ASN A 13 7.64 -22.41 14.58
CA ASN A 13 6.27 -22.53 15.03
C ASN A 13 6.06 -22.02 16.46
N TYR A 14 7.03 -22.21 17.38
CA TYR A 14 6.96 -21.62 18.72
C TYR A 14 7.05 -20.10 18.68
N CYS A 15 7.96 -19.55 17.88
CA CYS A 15 8.13 -18.10 17.74
C CYS A 15 6.91 -17.44 17.08
N VAL A 16 6.37 -18.04 16.00
CA VAL A 16 5.14 -17.59 15.36
C VAL A 16 3.96 -17.64 16.33
N ALA A 17 3.79 -18.74 17.09
CA ALA A 17 2.72 -18.86 18.07
C ALA A 17 2.83 -17.79 19.19
N ALA A 18 4.06 -17.40 19.59
CA ALA A 18 4.28 -16.29 20.51
C ALA A 18 3.80 -14.96 19.91
N ALA A 19 4.18 -14.67 18.66
CA ALA A 19 3.73 -13.47 17.95
C ALA A 19 2.20 -13.44 17.74
N GLU A 20 1.58 -14.57 17.39
CA GLU A 20 0.12 -14.69 17.29
C GLU A 20 -0.58 -14.48 18.65
N SER A 21 0.01 -14.98 19.75
CA SER A 21 -0.50 -14.71 21.10
C SER A 21 -0.48 -13.22 21.44
N MET A 22 0.54 -12.48 20.99
CA MET A 22 0.60 -11.02 21.08
C MET A 22 -0.57 -10.38 20.34
N ALA A 23 -0.76 -10.77 19.06
CA ALA A 23 -1.82 -10.26 18.21
C ALA A 23 -3.23 -10.51 18.79
N TYR A 24 -3.50 -11.73 19.27
CA TYR A 24 -4.76 -12.04 19.94
C TYR A 24 -4.99 -11.21 21.22
N THR A 25 -3.94 -10.95 22.01
CA THR A 25 -4.05 -10.07 23.17
C THR A 25 -4.48 -8.68 22.75
N LEU A 26 -3.83 -8.13 21.72
CA LEU A 26 -4.12 -6.80 21.20
C LEU A 26 -5.56 -6.69 20.70
N VAL A 27 -6.01 -7.56 19.81
CA VAL A 27 -7.38 -7.56 19.25
C VAL A 27 -8.45 -7.65 20.34
N ARG A 28 -8.21 -8.45 21.38
CA ARG A 28 -9.19 -8.64 22.46
C ARG A 28 -9.27 -7.47 23.45
N THR A 29 -8.21 -6.69 23.58
CA THR A 29 -8.12 -5.62 24.58
C THR A 29 -8.18 -4.21 23.99
N ALA A 30 -8.03 -4.06 22.67
CA ALA A 30 -8.11 -2.78 21.98
C ALA A 30 -9.52 -2.17 22.02
N HIS A 31 -9.59 -0.86 21.80
CA HIS A 31 -10.81 -0.06 21.85
C HIS A 31 -11.29 0.39 20.48
N SER A 32 -10.37 0.61 19.50
CA SER A 32 -10.73 1.10 18.18
C SER A 32 -11.10 -0.04 17.21
N THR A 33 -11.95 0.28 16.24
CA THR A 33 -12.28 -0.59 15.11
C THR A 33 -11.08 -0.84 14.21
N PHE A 34 -10.12 0.09 14.13
CA PHE A 34 -8.88 -0.12 13.38
C PHE A 34 -8.11 -1.34 13.84
N ILE A 35 -8.02 -1.57 15.14
CA ILE A 35 -7.29 -2.72 15.69
C ILE A 35 -8.19 -3.95 15.75
N LYS A 36 -9.44 -3.80 16.25
CA LYS A 36 -10.32 -4.94 16.54
C LYS A 36 -10.90 -5.60 15.30
N GLU A 37 -11.31 -4.78 14.32
CA GLU A 37 -12.06 -5.23 13.16
C GLU A 37 -11.21 -5.20 11.89
N THR A 38 -10.48 -4.09 11.68
CA THR A 38 -9.64 -3.92 10.48
C THR A 38 -8.31 -4.65 10.60
N GLU A 39 -7.85 -4.95 11.82
CA GLU A 39 -6.55 -5.58 12.14
C GLU A 39 -5.34 -4.75 11.63
N ASP A 40 -5.44 -3.42 11.69
CA ASP A 40 -4.35 -2.52 11.28
C ASP A 40 -3.30 -2.38 12.39
N PHE A 41 -2.52 -3.43 12.57
CA PHE A 41 -1.43 -3.53 13.53
C PHE A 41 -0.37 -4.54 13.08
N SER A 42 0.79 -4.53 13.72
CA SER A 42 1.80 -5.60 13.59
C SER A 42 2.29 -6.08 14.95
N CYS A 43 2.81 -7.31 14.98
CA CYS A 43 3.53 -7.89 16.10
C CYS A 43 4.79 -8.56 15.59
N ALA A 44 5.89 -8.47 16.34
CA ALA A 44 7.16 -9.10 15.96
C ALA A 44 7.97 -9.52 17.18
N LEU A 45 8.73 -10.59 17.01
CA LEU A 45 9.89 -10.93 17.83
C LEU A 45 11.13 -10.42 17.09
N ILE A 46 12.00 -9.71 17.79
CA ILE A 46 13.05 -8.88 17.19
C ILE A 46 14.39 -9.25 17.83
N THR A 47 15.43 -9.45 17.02
CA THR A 47 16.79 -9.70 17.52
C THR A 47 17.35 -8.50 18.27
N PRO A 48 18.43 -8.66 19.07
CA PRO A 48 19.08 -7.52 19.71
C PRO A 48 19.55 -6.42 18.74
N GLU A 49 19.87 -6.80 17.50
CA GLU A 49 20.30 -5.90 16.42
C GLU A 49 19.12 -5.20 15.72
N GLY A 50 17.88 -5.64 15.97
CA GLY A 50 16.68 -5.01 15.43
C GLY A 50 15.98 -5.76 14.31
N LEU A 51 16.40 -6.94 13.91
CA LEU A 51 15.79 -7.70 12.83
C LEU A 51 14.58 -8.50 13.33
N ALA A 52 13.42 -8.34 12.70
CA ALA A 52 12.24 -9.14 12.99
C ALA A 52 12.45 -10.59 12.52
N PHE A 53 12.52 -11.56 13.46
CA PHE A 53 12.72 -12.96 13.15
C PHE A 53 11.45 -13.82 13.19
N ALA A 54 10.35 -13.30 13.75
CA ALA A 54 9.04 -13.94 13.71
C ALA A 54 7.92 -12.92 13.77
N SER A 55 6.82 -13.19 13.04
CA SER A 55 5.60 -12.38 12.98
C SER A 55 4.38 -13.31 12.91
N PRO A 56 3.15 -12.85 13.22
CA PRO A 56 1.94 -13.63 13.02
C PRO A 56 1.74 -14.00 11.56
N ARG A 57 1.12 -15.14 11.29
CA ARG A 57 0.76 -15.59 9.93
C ARG A 57 -0.64 -15.18 9.51
N THR A 58 -1.56 -15.04 10.47
CA THR A 58 -3.00 -14.95 10.18
C THR A 58 -3.65 -13.67 10.66
N LEU A 59 -2.92 -12.82 11.38
CA LEU A 59 -3.41 -11.60 12.01
C LEU A 59 -2.48 -10.42 11.74
N GLY A 60 -3.08 -9.24 11.56
CA GLY A 60 -2.38 -7.98 11.43
C GLY A 60 -1.88 -7.66 10.02
N ALA A 61 -1.33 -6.47 9.87
CA ALA A 61 -0.83 -5.94 8.60
C ALA A 61 0.50 -6.57 8.21
N THR A 62 0.57 -7.10 7.00
CA THR A 62 1.74 -7.82 6.47
C THR A 62 2.81 -6.93 5.85
N TRP A 63 2.64 -5.61 5.90
CA TRP A 63 3.60 -4.65 5.34
C TRP A 63 4.92 -4.61 6.10
N TYR A 64 4.89 -4.98 7.37
CA TYR A 64 6.00 -4.82 8.30
C TYR A 64 6.82 -6.09 8.49
N ILE A 65 6.64 -7.09 7.61
CA ILE A 65 7.54 -8.22 7.54
C ILE A 65 8.91 -7.69 7.11
N GLY A 66 9.94 -8.04 7.84
CA GLY A 66 11.29 -7.54 7.56
C GLY A 66 11.58 -6.13 8.09
N LEU A 67 10.67 -5.50 8.86
CA LEU A 67 10.95 -4.18 9.43
C LEU A 67 12.21 -4.23 10.30
N ASP A 68 13.14 -3.33 9.99
CA ASP A 68 14.40 -3.18 10.74
C ASP A 68 14.21 -2.17 11.87
N TYR A 69 14.23 -2.63 13.11
CA TYR A 69 14.16 -1.81 14.31
C TYR A 69 15.54 -1.27 14.75
N GLY A 70 16.66 -1.73 14.17
CA GLY A 70 18.00 -1.34 14.57
C GLY A 70 18.21 0.16 14.71
N PRO A 71 17.81 0.99 13.71
CA PRO A 71 17.97 2.45 13.78
C PRO A 71 17.22 3.10 14.96
N VAL A 72 16.06 2.57 15.38
CA VAL A 72 15.30 3.14 16.49
C VAL A 72 15.75 2.58 17.83
N LEU A 73 16.16 1.30 17.88
CA LEU A 73 16.70 0.70 19.12
C LEU A 73 17.95 1.44 19.58
N SER A 74 18.81 1.85 18.66
CA SER A 74 20.06 2.58 18.97
C SER A 74 19.84 4.01 19.52
N ARG A 75 18.61 4.55 19.44
CA ARG A 75 18.26 5.85 20.01
C ARG A 75 18.04 5.83 21.53
N ILE A 76 17.88 4.64 22.11
CA ILE A 76 17.74 4.45 23.54
C ILE A 76 19.02 3.82 24.09
N GLU A 77 19.82 4.59 24.83
CA GLU A 77 21.15 4.15 25.25
C GLU A 77 21.16 3.11 26.39
N ASP A 78 20.17 3.13 27.26
CA ASP A 78 20.11 2.30 28.48
C ASP A 78 18.76 1.60 28.59
N TYR A 79 18.69 0.34 28.16
CA TYR A 79 17.53 -0.51 28.36
C TYR A 79 17.61 -1.24 29.70
N ARG A 80 16.50 -1.26 30.45
CA ARG A 80 16.36 -1.97 31.73
C ARG A 80 15.16 -2.91 31.72
N PRO A 81 15.15 -3.94 32.57
CA PRO A 81 13.98 -4.79 32.74
C PRO A 81 12.74 -3.96 33.08
N GLY A 82 11.64 -4.20 32.37
CA GLY A 82 10.39 -3.48 32.56
C GLY A 82 10.23 -2.21 31.72
N ASP A 83 11.26 -1.79 30.97
CA ASP A 83 11.14 -0.66 30.04
C ASP A 83 10.24 -1.00 28.86
N ILE A 84 9.52 0.02 28.35
CA ILE A 84 8.87 0.01 27.03
C ILE A 84 9.15 1.34 26.38
N ALA A 85 9.61 1.32 25.14
CA ALA A 85 9.81 2.53 24.36
C ALA A 85 8.79 2.62 23.22
N MET A 86 8.55 3.83 22.73
CA MET A 86 7.65 4.11 21.62
C MET A 86 8.19 5.20 20.70
N THR A 87 7.68 5.24 19.48
CA THR A 87 7.79 6.36 18.54
C THR A 87 6.63 6.33 17.55
N ASN A 88 6.27 7.50 17.01
CA ASN A 88 5.45 7.61 15.80
C ASN A 88 6.01 8.68 14.85
N ASP A 89 7.29 9.02 15.01
CA ASP A 89 7.97 9.96 14.13
C ASP A 89 8.58 9.25 12.92
N PRO A 90 8.07 9.46 11.71
CA PRO A 90 8.54 8.77 10.50
C PRO A 90 9.99 9.09 10.13
N TYR A 91 10.50 10.23 10.60
CA TYR A 91 11.87 10.68 10.32
C TYR A 91 12.86 10.31 11.43
N SER A 92 12.41 9.62 12.47
CA SER A 92 13.25 9.21 13.61
C SER A 92 13.41 7.68 13.64
N GLY A 93 14.27 7.13 12.76
CA GLY A 93 14.61 5.70 12.74
C GLY A 93 13.76 4.85 11.81
N SER A 94 12.87 5.47 11.01
CA SER A 94 12.16 4.85 9.86
C SER A 94 11.32 3.59 10.17
N VAL A 95 10.93 3.38 11.44
CA VAL A 95 10.03 2.26 11.84
C VAL A 95 8.56 2.68 11.84
N ALA A 96 8.23 3.89 12.29
CA ALA A 96 6.93 4.49 12.07
C ALA A 96 6.88 5.01 10.62
N THR A 97 5.79 4.76 9.91
CA THR A 97 5.72 5.14 8.49
C THR A 97 4.84 6.36 8.24
N HIS A 98 4.03 6.75 9.24
CA HIS A 98 3.29 8.01 9.38
C HIS A 98 2.86 8.20 10.84
N THR A 99 2.37 9.38 11.19
CA THR A 99 2.06 9.73 12.60
C THR A 99 1.01 8.85 13.28
N PRO A 100 -0.03 8.31 12.62
CA PRO A 100 -0.97 7.39 13.26
C PRO A 100 -0.38 6.05 13.69
N ASP A 101 0.75 5.62 13.11
CA ASP A 101 1.41 4.36 13.48
C ASP A 101 2.28 4.56 14.72
N ILE A 102 1.75 4.25 15.92
CA ILE A 102 2.59 4.19 17.11
C ILE A 102 3.26 2.82 17.17
N VAL A 103 4.57 2.83 17.01
CA VAL A 103 5.43 1.66 17.16
C VAL A 103 5.93 1.60 18.60
N MET A 104 5.75 0.44 19.25
CA MET A 104 6.30 0.18 20.59
C MET A 104 7.18 -1.05 20.56
N TRP A 105 8.18 -1.05 21.46
CA TRP A 105 9.04 -2.21 21.67
C TRP A 105 9.45 -2.33 23.13
N LYS A 106 9.66 -3.57 23.57
CA LYS A 106 10.03 -3.95 24.93
C LYS A 106 11.25 -4.87 24.90
N PRO A 107 12.33 -4.55 25.65
CA PRO A 107 13.46 -5.46 25.82
C PRO A 107 13.04 -6.68 26.65
N VAL A 108 13.49 -7.85 26.26
CA VAL A 108 13.31 -9.10 26.98
C VAL A 108 14.64 -9.48 27.65
N PHE A 109 14.66 -9.46 28.96
CA PHE A 109 15.80 -9.84 29.76
C PHE A 109 15.63 -11.22 30.37
N TYR A 110 16.67 -12.04 30.33
CA TYR A 110 16.73 -13.32 31.01
C TYR A 110 18.06 -13.45 31.75
N GLN A 111 18.00 -13.73 33.05
CA GLN A 111 19.17 -13.80 33.94
C GLN A 111 20.11 -12.57 33.85
N GLY A 112 19.53 -11.39 33.69
CA GLY A 112 20.27 -10.12 33.61
C GLY A 112 20.85 -9.78 32.23
N MET A 113 20.69 -10.63 31.23
CA MET A 113 21.12 -10.40 29.85
C MET A 113 19.95 -10.00 28.97
N LEU A 114 20.14 -9.01 28.10
CA LEU A 114 19.20 -8.67 27.03
C LEU A 114 19.29 -9.77 25.96
N ILE A 115 18.18 -10.48 25.73
CA ILE A 115 18.13 -11.62 24.80
C ILE A 115 17.54 -11.20 23.44
N CYS A 116 16.45 -10.45 23.44
CA CYS A 116 15.76 -9.98 22.25
C CYS A 116 14.81 -8.84 22.62
N PHE A 117 14.05 -8.37 21.64
CA PHE A 117 12.92 -7.47 21.87
C PHE A 117 11.63 -8.11 21.37
N VAL A 118 10.50 -7.65 21.93
CA VAL A 118 9.17 -7.84 21.36
C VAL A 118 8.63 -6.48 20.97
N GLY A 119 7.99 -6.37 19.81
CA GLY A 119 7.54 -5.09 19.29
C GLY A 119 6.34 -5.21 18.38
N GLY A 120 5.90 -4.04 17.90
CA GLY A 120 4.82 -3.94 16.94
C GLY A 120 4.27 -2.52 16.87
N HIS A 121 3.40 -2.28 15.91
CA HIS A 121 2.69 -1.01 15.78
C HIS A 121 1.19 -1.20 15.91
N ILE A 122 0.50 -0.10 16.19
CA ILE A 122 -0.95 0.04 16.03
C ILE A 122 -1.23 1.30 15.22
N HIS A 123 -2.26 1.25 14.35
CA HIS A 123 -2.79 2.44 13.70
C HIS A 123 -3.81 3.11 14.61
N ASN A 124 -3.52 4.33 15.08
CA ASN A 124 -4.44 5.13 15.90
C ASN A 124 -5.52 5.78 15.03
N THR A 125 -6.73 5.90 15.59
CA THR A 125 -7.86 6.52 14.90
C THR A 125 -7.60 8.00 14.56
N ASP A 126 -6.88 8.71 15.45
CA ASP A 126 -6.59 10.14 15.29
C ASP A 126 -5.35 10.52 16.13
N MET A 127 -4.42 11.24 15.52
CA MET A 127 -3.25 11.82 16.18
C MET A 127 -3.29 13.36 16.22
N GLY A 128 -4.49 13.95 16.01
CA GLY A 128 -4.67 15.39 15.95
C GLY A 128 -4.35 15.96 14.56
N GLY A 129 -3.68 17.11 14.53
CA GLY A 129 -3.30 17.78 13.29
C GLY A 129 -4.45 18.49 12.58
N ALA A 130 -4.22 18.83 11.30
CA ALA A 130 -5.10 19.73 10.55
C ALA A 130 -6.44 19.08 10.14
N VAL A 131 -6.50 17.77 10.02
CA VAL A 131 -7.69 17.04 9.55
C VAL A 131 -8.05 15.88 10.49
N PRO A 132 -9.34 15.48 10.56
CA PRO A 132 -9.75 14.27 11.27
C PRO A 132 -9.03 13.03 10.73
N ALA A 133 -8.69 12.10 11.64
CA ALA A 133 -7.88 10.92 11.36
C ALA A 133 -6.44 11.24 10.87
N SER A 134 -6.00 12.49 10.99
CA SER A 134 -4.61 12.93 10.71
C SER A 134 -4.10 12.68 9.28
N LEU A 135 -4.98 12.33 8.34
CA LEU A 135 -4.61 11.86 7.00
C LEU A 135 -5.41 12.54 5.90
N SER A 136 -4.73 13.26 5.02
CA SER A 136 -5.28 13.80 3.77
C SER A 136 -4.16 14.12 2.78
N ARG A 137 -4.45 13.99 1.50
CA ARG A 137 -3.59 14.43 0.40
C ARG A 137 -3.32 15.96 0.42
N THR A 138 -4.18 16.72 1.10
CA THR A 138 -4.03 18.18 1.24
C THR A 138 -2.89 18.59 2.17
N LEU A 139 -2.36 17.67 2.98
CA LEU A 139 -1.26 17.95 3.90
C LEU A 139 0.07 17.97 3.14
N THR A 140 0.89 18.97 3.37
CA THR A 140 2.14 19.22 2.67
C THR A 140 3.38 19.06 3.56
N GLU A 141 3.19 19.17 4.87
CA GLU A 141 4.22 19.10 5.89
C GLU A 141 3.81 18.16 7.02
N ILE A 142 4.77 17.44 7.56
CA ILE A 142 4.55 16.43 8.61
C ILE A 142 3.94 17.02 9.89
N GLU A 143 4.18 18.30 10.19
CA GLU A 143 3.61 19.02 11.32
C GLU A 143 2.08 19.09 11.27
N GLN A 144 1.49 19.03 10.08
CA GLN A 144 0.05 19.04 9.87
C GLN A 144 -0.62 17.67 10.19
N GLU A 145 0.16 16.60 10.29
CA GLU A 145 -0.32 15.22 10.53
C GLU A 145 -0.55 14.89 12.01
N GLY A 146 -0.28 15.83 12.93
CA GLY A 146 -0.57 15.68 14.35
C GLY A 146 0.66 15.53 15.21
N ILE A 147 0.43 15.06 16.45
CA ILE A 147 1.50 14.96 17.46
C ILE A 147 2.49 13.85 17.11
N ARG A 148 3.78 14.17 17.19
CA ARG A 148 4.88 13.22 17.01
C ARG A 148 5.65 13.01 18.29
N PHE A 149 5.95 11.77 18.58
CA PHE A 149 6.83 11.35 19.66
C PHE A 149 8.12 10.80 19.04
N PRO A 150 9.29 11.42 19.28
CA PRO A 150 10.56 10.78 18.97
C PRO A 150 10.71 9.49 19.79
N PRO A 151 11.72 8.63 19.52
CA PRO A 151 11.98 7.46 20.35
C PRO A 151 12.12 7.82 21.83
N VAL A 152 11.14 7.41 22.64
CA VAL A 152 11.08 7.72 24.09
C VAL A 152 10.57 6.52 24.86
N LYS A 153 11.02 6.35 26.12
CA LYS A 153 10.48 5.35 27.05
C LYS A 153 9.13 5.84 27.60
N ILE A 154 8.05 5.15 27.24
CA ILE A 154 6.71 5.37 27.82
C ILE A 154 6.53 4.62 29.13
N VAL A 155 7.26 3.52 29.34
CA VAL A 155 7.36 2.81 30.62
C VAL A 155 8.84 2.73 31.00
N ARG A 156 9.17 3.11 32.24
CA ARG A 156 10.52 3.04 32.79
C ARG A 156 10.53 2.08 33.98
N GLU A 157 11.24 0.98 33.87
CA GLU A 157 11.36 -0.03 34.95
C GLU A 157 9.97 -0.45 35.52
N GLY A 158 8.97 -0.59 34.65
CA GLY A 158 7.59 -0.96 34.99
C GLY A 158 6.68 0.22 35.39
N VAL A 159 7.18 1.46 35.46
CA VAL A 159 6.40 2.66 35.80
C VAL A 159 5.99 3.40 34.52
N LEU A 160 4.68 3.55 34.30
CA LEU A 160 4.10 4.27 33.16
C LEU A 160 4.30 5.78 33.31
N ASP A 161 4.73 6.45 32.25
CA ASP A 161 4.82 7.91 32.17
C ASP A 161 3.45 8.49 31.77
N GLU A 162 2.63 8.82 32.76
CA GLU A 162 1.30 9.42 32.58
C GLU A 162 1.37 10.77 31.86
N SER A 163 2.49 11.52 31.99
CA SER A 163 2.62 12.83 31.35
C SER A 163 2.62 12.74 29.82
N LEU A 164 3.23 11.69 29.27
CA LEU A 164 3.19 11.45 27.80
C LEU A 164 1.77 11.14 27.32
N LEU A 165 1.00 10.36 28.10
CA LEU A 165 -0.39 10.07 27.79
C LEU A 165 -1.29 11.32 27.89
N ASP A 166 -1.06 12.18 28.88
CA ASP A 166 -1.80 13.43 29.03
C ASP A 166 -1.50 14.42 27.91
N ILE A 167 -0.23 14.53 27.49
CA ILE A 167 0.16 15.33 26.33
C ILE A 167 -0.55 14.81 25.06
N MET A 168 -0.55 13.51 24.83
CA MET A 168 -1.27 12.94 23.69
C MET A 168 -2.77 13.22 23.77
N ALA A 169 -3.38 12.99 24.94
CA ALA A 169 -4.82 13.19 25.15
C ALA A 169 -5.26 14.64 24.88
N ALA A 170 -4.41 15.62 25.18
CA ALA A 170 -4.67 17.03 24.92
C ALA A 170 -4.62 17.40 23.41
N ASN A 171 -4.01 16.58 22.58
CA ASN A 171 -3.77 16.86 21.15
C ASN A 171 -4.66 16.07 20.20
N VAL A 172 -5.37 15.03 20.66
CA VAL A 172 -6.18 14.14 19.82
C VAL A 172 -7.68 14.33 20.02
N ARG A 173 -8.49 13.97 19.01
CA ARG A 173 -9.95 14.15 19.07
C ARG A 173 -10.70 13.05 19.82
N VAL A 174 -10.09 11.86 19.97
CA VAL A 174 -10.67 10.68 20.63
C VAL A 174 -9.77 10.11 21.74
N PRO A 175 -9.43 10.91 22.77
CA PRO A 175 -8.38 10.59 23.76
C PRO A 175 -8.63 9.30 24.53
N LYS A 176 -9.88 8.98 24.85
CA LYS A 176 -10.22 7.74 25.59
C LYS A 176 -9.91 6.49 24.76
N GLN A 177 -10.24 6.52 23.46
CA GLN A 177 -9.97 5.42 22.54
C GLN A 177 -8.46 5.24 22.34
N ASN A 178 -7.73 6.33 22.04
CA ASN A 178 -6.27 6.28 21.88
C ASN A 178 -5.58 5.72 23.13
N ARG A 179 -5.94 6.21 24.35
CA ARG A 179 -5.38 5.67 25.58
C ARG A 179 -5.66 4.17 25.75
N GLY A 180 -6.90 3.73 25.45
CA GLY A 180 -7.27 2.32 25.52
C GLY A 180 -6.43 1.45 24.59
N ASP A 181 -6.21 1.91 23.38
CA ASP A 181 -5.40 1.19 22.38
C ASP A 181 -3.92 1.12 22.77
N LEU A 182 -3.34 2.20 23.33
CA LEU A 182 -1.97 2.18 23.86
C LEU A 182 -1.82 1.20 25.03
N MET A 183 -2.79 1.15 25.93
CA MET A 183 -2.78 0.17 27.03
C MET A 183 -2.89 -1.27 26.52
N ALA A 184 -3.67 -1.50 25.46
CA ALA A 184 -3.76 -2.79 24.79
C ALA A 184 -2.42 -3.18 24.14
N GLN A 185 -1.71 -2.23 23.54
CA GLN A 185 -0.38 -2.45 22.96
C GLN A 185 0.66 -2.78 24.04
N ILE A 186 0.63 -2.10 25.18
CA ILE A 186 1.48 -2.42 26.35
C ILE A 186 1.18 -3.85 26.85
N ALA A 187 -0.10 -4.23 26.95
CA ALA A 187 -0.48 -5.60 27.35
C ALA A 187 0.00 -6.66 26.34
N MET A 188 -0.06 -6.36 25.04
CA MET A 188 0.49 -7.20 23.96
C MET A 188 1.99 -7.45 24.17
N LEU A 189 2.78 -6.41 24.49
CA LEU A 189 4.22 -6.52 24.73
C LEU A 189 4.55 -7.35 25.98
N HIS A 190 3.80 -7.18 27.06
CA HIS A 190 3.95 -8.02 28.26
C HIS A 190 3.65 -9.49 27.96
N ASN A 191 2.61 -9.76 27.16
CA ASN A 191 2.33 -11.14 26.75
C ASN A 191 3.45 -11.70 25.87
N GLY A 192 4.00 -10.90 24.94
CA GLY A 192 5.13 -11.28 24.10
C GLY A 192 6.36 -11.65 24.92
N GLU A 193 6.76 -10.81 25.87
CA GLU A 193 7.86 -11.12 26.82
C GLU A 193 7.64 -12.45 27.53
N LYS A 194 6.44 -12.65 28.11
CA LYS A 194 6.09 -13.91 28.79
C LYS A 194 6.28 -15.13 27.85
N ARG A 195 5.76 -15.06 26.63
CA ARG A 195 5.86 -16.16 25.65
C ARG A 195 7.30 -16.45 25.24
N VAL A 196 8.12 -15.42 25.05
CA VAL A 196 9.55 -15.58 24.75
C VAL A 196 10.27 -16.24 25.92
N LEU A 197 10.02 -15.84 27.16
CA LEU A 197 10.61 -16.46 28.34
C LEU A 197 10.23 -17.96 28.45
N GLU A 198 8.98 -18.33 28.17
CA GLU A 198 8.53 -19.74 28.10
C GLU A 198 9.31 -20.55 27.03
N ILE A 199 9.64 -19.92 25.88
CA ILE A 199 10.45 -20.55 24.83
C ILE A 199 11.90 -20.72 25.31
N ILE A 200 12.49 -19.71 25.95
CA ILE A 200 13.85 -19.75 26.49
C ILE A 200 13.96 -20.86 27.58
N GLU A 201 12.98 -20.98 28.47
CA GLU A 201 12.94 -22.03 29.48
C GLU A 201 12.89 -23.45 28.85
N ARG A 202 12.22 -23.58 27.71
CA ARG A 202 12.07 -24.86 27.00
C ARG A 202 13.31 -25.28 26.23
N PHE A 203 13.93 -24.33 25.49
CA PHE A 203 15.06 -24.64 24.59
C PHE A 203 16.43 -24.34 25.22
N GLY A 204 16.46 -23.47 26.24
CA GLY A 204 17.69 -22.91 26.80
C GLY A 204 18.15 -21.67 26.07
N THR A 205 18.83 -20.76 26.75
CA THR A 205 19.25 -19.45 26.23
C THR A 205 20.14 -19.57 25.00
N ALA A 206 21.13 -20.47 25.01
CA ALA A 206 22.06 -20.64 23.91
C ALA A 206 21.36 -21.12 22.62
N ASP A 207 20.46 -22.11 22.75
CA ASP A 207 19.69 -22.63 21.62
C ASP A 207 18.67 -21.60 21.12
N PHE A 208 18.08 -20.79 22.01
CA PHE A 208 17.19 -19.68 21.59
C PHE A 208 17.94 -18.65 20.74
N CYS A 209 19.11 -18.19 21.19
CA CYS A 209 19.92 -17.22 20.44
C CYS A 209 20.36 -17.80 19.07
N THR A 210 20.87 -19.02 19.04
CA THR A 210 21.22 -19.69 17.77
C THR A 210 19.99 -19.89 16.87
N GLY A 211 18.83 -20.14 17.47
CA GLY A 211 17.56 -20.29 16.75
C GLY A 211 17.12 -19.03 16.03
N MET A 212 17.29 -17.86 16.62
CA MET A 212 16.99 -16.58 15.93
C MET A 212 17.76 -16.46 14.62
N ASP A 213 19.10 -16.68 14.66
CA ASP A 213 19.94 -16.63 13.47
C ASP A 213 19.55 -17.70 12.46
N ALA A 214 19.27 -18.93 12.92
CA ALA A 214 18.86 -20.03 12.06
C ALA A 214 17.54 -19.77 11.32
N LEU A 215 16.58 -19.04 11.93
CA LEU A 215 15.35 -18.62 11.27
C LEU A 215 15.61 -17.59 10.16
N LEU A 216 16.44 -16.61 10.43
CA LEU A 216 16.82 -15.59 9.43
C LEU A 216 17.58 -16.23 8.26
N ASP A 217 18.54 -17.12 8.54
CA ASP A 217 19.31 -17.85 7.53
C ASP A 217 18.43 -18.78 6.70
N TYR A 218 17.41 -19.38 7.32
CA TYR A 218 16.47 -20.25 6.61
C TYR A 218 15.62 -19.44 5.62
N ALA A 219 15.06 -18.30 6.04
CA ALA A 219 14.28 -17.44 5.18
C ALA A 219 15.15 -16.83 4.04
N GLU A 220 16.39 -16.44 4.33
CA GLU A 220 17.35 -15.99 3.31
C GLU A 220 17.56 -17.06 2.23
N ARG A 221 17.82 -18.31 2.62
CA ARG A 221 17.97 -19.41 1.64
C ARG A 221 16.73 -19.60 0.78
N GLN A 222 15.52 -19.52 1.37
CA GLN A 222 14.27 -19.60 0.60
C GLN A 222 14.17 -18.45 -0.40
N ALA A 223 14.44 -17.22 0.02
CA ALA A 223 14.40 -16.05 -0.86
C ALA A 223 15.41 -16.19 -2.03
N ARG A 224 16.66 -16.59 -1.76
CA ARG A 224 17.67 -16.84 -2.79
C ARG A 224 17.23 -17.91 -3.79
N GLN A 225 16.64 -19.00 -3.31
CA GLN A 225 16.11 -20.07 -4.17
C GLN A 225 15.00 -19.55 -5.09
N VAL A 226 14.09 -18.71 -4.60
CA VAL A 226 13.04 -18.11 -5.42
C VAL A 226 13.63 -17.15 -6.46
N ILE A 227 14.55 -16.26 -6.06
CA ILE A 227 15.18 -15.31 -6.98
C ILE A 227 15.91 -16.05 -8.10
N ALA A 228 16.65 -17.13 -7.79
CA ALA A 228 17.37 -17.94 -8.77
C ALA A 228 16.47 -18.58 -9.84
N THR A 229 15.15 -18.63 -9.63
CA THR A 229 14.19 -19.10 -10.64
C THR A 229 13.80 -18.03 -11.67
N VAL A 230 14.20 -16.78 -11.44
CA VAL A 230 13.95 -15.65 -12.34
C VAL A 230 15.18 -15.46 -13.23
N PRO A 231 15.05 -15.34 -14.55
CA PRO A 231 16.20 -15.12 -15.44
C PRO A 231 16.99 -13.87 -15.06
N ASP A 232 18.33 -13.93 -15.20
CA ASP A 232 19.20 -12.77 -15.05
C ASP A 232 18.84 -11.69 -16.08
N GLY A 233 18.83 -10.43 -15.67
CA GLY A 233 18.49 -9.33 -16.57
C GLY A 233 18.17 -8.03 -15.84
N ASP A 234 17.87 -7.02 -16.66
CA ASP A 234 17.41 -5.70 -16.24
C ASP A 234 15.98 -5.50 -16.76
N TYR A 235 15.01 -5.35 -15.85
CA TYR A 235 13.59 -5.33 -16.16
C TYR A 235 12.97 -4.02 -15.70
N PHE A 236 12.78 -3.10 -16.64
CA PHE A 236 12.19 -1.80 -16.36
C PHE A 236 10.67 -1.86 -16.39
N PHE A 237 10.04 -1.24 -15.39
CA PHE A 237 8.60 -0.98 -15.38
C PHE A 237 8.31 0.40 -14.78
N ALA A 238 7.20 1.01 -15.17
CA ALA A 238 6.70 2.25 -14.56
C ALA A 238 5.22 2.09 -14.21
N GLU A 239 4.79 2.74 -13.14
CA GLU A 239 3.41 2.77 -12.68
C GLU A 239 3.03 4.20 -12.32
N TYR A 240 1.74 4.52 -12.38
CA TYR A 240 1.25 5.88 -12.21
C TYR A 240 0.12 5.94 -11.18
N ALA A 241 0.14 6.97 -10.32
CA ALA A 241 -1.05 7.46 -9.66
C ALA A 241 -1.71 8.56 -10.50
N ASP A 242 -3.01 8.74 -10.32
CA ASP A 242 -3.79 9.73 -11.05
C ASP A 242 -3.29 11.17 -10.80
N GLU A 243 -2.91 11.47 -9.53
CA GLU A 243 -2.55 12.82 -9.11
C GLU A 243 -1.47 12.80 -8.01
N ASP A 244 -0.48 13.68 -8.13
CA ASP A 244 0.60 13.89 -7.15
C ASP A 244 0.24 14.85 -6.01
N SER A 245 -0.87 15.56 -6.15
CA SER A 245 -1.42 16.53 -5.18
C SER A 245 -2.91 16.72 -5.46
N VAL A 246 -3.58 17.62 -4.75
CA VAL A 246 -4.97 17.98 -5.04
C VAL A 246 -5.05 18.69 -6.40
N ALA A 247 -5.82 18.13 -7.33
CA ALA A 247 -5.91 18.59 -8.73
C ALA A 247 -4.52 18.68 -9.40
N GLY A 248 -3.63 17.75 -9.05
CA GLY A 248 -2.23 17.74 -9.48
C GLY A 248 -1.99 17.11 -10.84
N LYS A 249 -0.76 16.70 -11.05
CA LYS A 249 -0.31 15.98 -12.25
C LYS A 249 -0.18 14.49 -11.92
N PRO A 250 -0.18 13.59 -12.91
CA PRO A 250 0.15 12.19 -12.66
C PRO A 250 1.47 12.03 -11.91
N MET A 251 1.50 11.13 -10.92
CA MET A 251 2.70 10.75 -10.21
C MET A 251 3.25 9.45 -10.80
N ARG A 252 4.51 9.44 -11.18
CA ARG A 252 5.19 8.23 -11.69
C ARG A 252 6.07 7.60 -10.63
N LEU A 253 5.95 6.28 -10.51
CA LEU A 253 6.96 5.41 -9.91
C LEU A 253 7.67 4.62 -11.01
N ALA A 254 8.98 4.54 -10.93
CA ALA A 254 9.81 3.76 -11.84
C ALA A 254 10.61 2.72 -11.06
N LEU A 255 10.82 1.57 -11.66
CA LEU A 255 11.64 0.50 -11.12
C LEU A 255 12.46 -0.14 -12.24
N ASN A 256 13.76 -0.20 -12.06
CA ASN A 256 14.64 -1.08 -12.80
C ASN A 256 15.03 -2.25 -11.89
N LEU A 257 14.35 -3.38 -12.07
CA LEU A 257 14.64 -4.63 -11.37
C LEU A 257 15.85 -5.29 -12.03
N GLN A 258 16.90 -5.51 -11.26
CA GLN A 258 18.10 -6.21 -11.72
C GLN A 258 18.20 -7.55 -11.00
N ILE A 259 18.21 -8.64 -11.75
CA ILE A 259 18.41 -10.00 -11.23
C ILE A 259 19.81 -10.47 -11.61
N ARG A 260 20.55 -10.96 -10.62
CA ARG A 260 21.92 -11.48 -10.77
C ARG A 260 22.06 -12.75 -9.91
N GLY A 261 21.84 -13.90 -10.51
CA GLY A 261 21.84 -15.19 -9.83
C GLY A 261 20.81 -15.27 -8.70
N GLU A 262 21.24 -15.23 -7.47
CA GLU A 262 20.39 -15.33 -6.27
C GLU A 262 20.11 -13.98 -5.59
N GLU A 263 20.44 -12.86 -6.25
CA GLU A 263 20.31 -11.52 -5.68
C GLU A 263 19.50 -10.60 -6.58
N ALA A 264 18.80 -9.64 -5.96
CA ALA A 264 18.00 -8.66 -6.66
C ALA A 264 18.36 -7.23 -6.23
N ILE A 265 18.29 -6.28 -7.19
CA ILE A 265 18.36 -4.85 -6.92
C ILE A 265 17.07 -4.23 -7.42
N LEU A 266 16.40 -3.50 -6.54
CA LEU A 266 15.23 -2.69 -6.85
C LEU A 266 15.67 -1.23 -6.96
N ASP A 267 15.96 -0.77 -8.18
CA ASP A 267 16.41 0.60 -8.42
C ASP A 267 15.22 1.48 -8.82
N TYR A 268 14.81 2.38 -7.92
CA TYR A 268 13.70 3.31 -8.09
C TYR A 268 14.09 4.63 -8.78
N THR A 269 15.30 4.72 -9.32
CA THR A 269 15.75 5.89 -10.10
C THR A 269 14.80 6.15 -11.27
N GLY A 270 14.40 7.42 -11.44
CA GLY A 270 13.39 7.82 -12.43
C GLY A 270 11.97 7.90 -11.87
N SER A 271 11.76 7.61 -10.57
CA SER A 271 10.52 7.97 -9.86
C SER A 271 10.43 9.49 -9.69
N ASP A 272 9.21 9.98 -9.52
CA ASP A 272 8.95 11.40 -9.32
C ASP A 272 9.63 11.97 -8.07
N PRO A 273 9.86 13.30 -8.03
CA PRO A 273 10.40 13.95 -6.86
C PRO A 273 9.45 13.86 -5.67
N GLN A 274 9.96 14.18 -4.49
CA GLN A 274 9.17 14.47 -3.30
C GLN A 274 8.04 15.45 -3.61
N LEU A 275 6.84 15.15 -3.14
CA LEU A 275 5.58 15.81 -3.48
C LEU A 275 5.19 16.85 -2.43
N ALA A 276 4.48 17.90 -2.87
CA ALA A 276 3.76 18.84 -2.00
C ALA A 276 2.39 18.25 -1.60
N SER A 277 2.41 17.00 -1.14
CA SER A 277 1.26 16.26 -0.62
C SER A 277 1.74 15.15 0.30
N SER A 278 0.84 14.50 1.01
CA SER A 278 1.18 13.45 1.98
C SER A 278 1.40 12.06 1.37
N LEU A 279 1.58 11.96 0.05
CA LEU A 279 1.80 10.68 -0.65
C LEU A 279 3.25 10.17 -0.58
N ASN A 280 4.16 10.91 0.04
CA ASN A 280 5.57 10.57 0.13
C ASN A 280 5.84 9.36 1.03
N MET A 281 6.91 8.61 0.76
CA MET A 281 7.40 7.53 1.61
C MET A 281 8.66 7.94 2.39
N PRO A 282 8.66 7.81 3.73
CA PRO A 282 9.79 8.18 4.60
C PRO A 282 10.74 6.99 4.79
N THR A 283 11.38 6.53 3.72
CA THR A 283 12.24 5.34 3.79
C THR A 283 13.63 5.62 4.38
N GLY A 284 14.00 6.91 4.54
CA GLY A 284 15.31 7.31 5.05
C GLY A 284 16.49 6.82 4.20
N GLY A 285 16.24 6.42 2.94
CA GLY A 285 17.26 5.87 2.05
C GLY A 285 17.77 4.49 2.46
N MET A 286 17.10 3.81 3.38
CA MET A 286 17.48 2.47 3.83
C MET A 286 17.47 1.48 2.67
N VAL A 287 18.58 0.78 2.48
CA VAL A 287 18.74 -0.22 1.38
C VAL A 287 17.78 -1.40 1.48
N ARG A 288 17.10 -1.57 2.62
CA ARG A 288 16.10 -2.61 2.89
C ARG A 288 14.98 -2.02 3.75
N HIS A 289 14.11 -1.22 3.14
CA HIS A 289 12.98 -0.65 3.86
C HIS A 289 11.68 -1.35 3.49
N ALA A 290 10.88 -1.75 4.47
CA ALA A 290 9.66 -2.54 4.29
C ALA A 290 8.70 -1.94 3.24
N LEU A 291 8.48 -0.61 3.23
CA LEU A 291 7.62 0.05 2.24
C LEU A 291 8.12 -0.09 0.79
N ALA A 292 9.43 -0.14 0.58
CA ALA A 292 10.01 -0.33 -0.75
C ALA A 292 10.04 -1.80 -1.17
N LEU A 293 10.05 -2.73 -0.18
CA LEU A 293 10.15 -4.18 -0.41
C LEU A 293 8.80 -4.90 -0.42
N VAL A 294 7.68 -4.23 -0.13
CA VAL A 294 6.38 -4.90 -0.04
C VAL A 294 6.04 -5.70 -1.30
N GLY A 295 6.28 -5.16 -2.49
CA GLY A 295 6.06 -5.87 -3.75
C GLY A 295 6.95 -7.09 -3.91
N TYR A 296 8.21 -6.99 -3.50
CA TYR A 296 9.16 -8.09 -3.50
C TYR A 296 8.71 -9.24 -2.58
N HIS A 297 8.29 -8.94 -1.36
CA HIS A 297 7.77 -9.97 -0.45
C HIS A 297 6.57 -10.70 -1.06
N TYR A 298 5.63 -9.97 -1.66
CA TYR A 298 4.46 -10.60 -2.29
C TYR A 298 4.79 -11.41 -3.54
N VAL A 299 5.81 -11.02 -4.31
CA VAL A 299 6.33 -11.85 -5.41
C VAL A 299 6.88 -13.17 -4.85
N LEU A 300 7.67 -13.12 -3.77
CA LEU A 300 8.18 -14.32 -3.12
C LEU A 300 7.04 -15.26 -2.68
N TYR A 301 6.00 -14.70 -1.99
CA TYR A 301 4.85 -15.51 -1.53
C TYR A 301 4.04 -16.09 -2.69
N THR A 302 3.95 -15.37 -3.81
CA THR A 302 3.25 -15.86 -5.01
C THR A 302 4.00 -17.01 -5.67
N LEU A 303 5.33 -16.98 -5.64
CA LEU A 303 6.18 -18.01 -6.25
C LEU A 303 6.45 -19.20 -5.35
N GLN A 304 6.36 -19.01 -4.02
CA GLN A 304 6.56 -20.05 -3.00
C GLN A 304 5.66 -19.78 -1.78
N ASP A 305 4.65 -20.59 -1.56
CA ASP A 305 3.59 -20.39 -0.56
C ASP A 305 4.00 -20.78 0.87
N ASP A 306 5.05 -21.59 1.04
CA ASP A 306 5.57 -22.06 2.34
C ASP A 306 6.75 -21.23 2.87
N ILE A 307 7.02 -20.08 2.28
CA ILE A 307 8.14 -19.23 2.66
C ILE A 307 7.98 -18.68 4.09
N LEU A 308 9.08 -18.69 4.86
CA LEU A 308 9.08 -18.21 6.24
C LEU A 308 9.16 -16.66 6.26
N LEU A 309 8.18 -16.03 6.92
CA LEU A 309 8.02 -14.57 6.92
C LEU A 309 8.86 -13.90 8.02
N ASN A 310 10.06 -13.44 7.69
CA ASN A 310 10.91 -12.66 8.58
C ASN A 310 11.95 -11.84 7.81
N ALA A 311 12.77 -11.04 8.50
CA ALA A 311 13.77 -10.16 7.92
C ALA A 311 14.90 -10.87 7.14
N GLY A 312 15.01 -12.19 7.24
CA GLY A 312 15.94 -12.99 6.42
C GLY A 312 15.63 -12.91 4.93
N LEU A 313 14.34 -12.70 4.57
CA LEU A 313 13.91 -12.53 3.18
C LEU A 313 14.56 -11.32 2.51
N ASP A 314 14.96 -10.31 3.26
CA ASP A 314 15.49 -9.05 2.75
C ASP A 314 17.01 -9.11 2.49
N ARG A 315 17.71 -10.12 3.01
CA ARG A 315 19.16 -10.21 2.90
C ARG A 315 19.68 -10.28 1.45
N PRO A 316 19.02 -11.01 0.51
CA PRO A 316 19.48 -11.08 -0.88
C PRO A 316 19.00 -9.91 -1.75
N VAL A 317 18.29 -8.93 -1.21
CA VAL A 317 17.77 -7.79 -1.97
C VAL A 317 18.31 -6.47 -1.42
N ARG A 318 18.45 -5.48 -2.31
CA ARG A 318 18.74 -4.10 -1.95
C ARG A 318 17.93 -3.12 -2.79
N CYS A 319 17.54 -2.00 -2.19
CA CYS A 319 16.89 -0.89 -2.87
C CYS A 319 17.89 0.24 -3.17
N VAL A 320 17.71 0.91 -4.30
CA VAL A 320 18.28 2.21 -4.60
C VAL A 320 17.15 3.23 -4.55
N LEU A 321 17.17 4.10 -3.56
CA LEU A 321 16.12 5.06 -3.22
C LEU A 321 16.67 6.48 -3.31
N PRO A 322 16.51 7.19 -4.44
CA PRO A 322 17.07 8.53 -4.63
C PRO A 322 16.52 9.52 -3.58
N GLU A 323 17.39 10.27 -2.94
CA GLU A 323 17.04 11.27 -1.94
C GLU A 323 16.17 12.39 -2.52
N GLY A 324 15.15 12.79 -1.78
CA GLY A 324 14.20 13.82 -2.22
C GLY A 324 13.30 13.36 -3.37
N SER A 325 13.14 12.04 -3.54
CA SER A 325 12.10 11.44 -4.38
C SER A 325 10.89 11.04 -3.55
N VAL A 326 9.78 10.74 -4.21
CA VAL A 326 8.54 10.28 -3.56
C VAL A 326 8.73 8.98 -2.76
N VAL A 327 9.73 8.16 -3.12
CA VAL A 327 10.06 6.91 -2.42
C VAL A 327 11.11 7.09 -1.29
N ASN A 328 11.71 8.26 -1.18
CA ASN A 328 12.68 8.62 -0.15
C ASN A 328 12.61 10.12 0.14
N ALA A 329 11.49 10.53 0.71
CA ALA A 329 11.25 11.93 1.04
C ALA A 329 12.07 12.36 2.27
N VAL A 330 12.48 13.64 2.24
CA VAL A 330 13.17 14.30 3.35
C VAL A 330 12.21 15.23 4.11
N ALA A 331 12.42 15.35 5.42
CA ALA A 331 11.64 16.26 6.25
C ALA A 331 11.70 17.71 5.69
N PRO A 332 10.63 18.50 5.82
CA PRO A 332 9.39 18.25 6.57
C PRO A 332 8.23 17.67 5.71
N ALA A 333 8.51 16.94 4.64
CA ALA A 333 7.45 16.45 3.75
C ALA A 333 6.39 15.63 4.51
N ALA A 334 5.11 15.84 4.19
CA ALA A 334 4.02 15.03 4.70
C ALA A 334 4.06 13.60 4.11
N VAL A 335 3.71 12.59 4.90
CA VAL A 335 3.81 11.16 4.56
C VAL A 335 2.55 10.35 4.91
N GLY A 336 1.51 11.01 5.42
CA GLY A 336 0.31 10.38 5.96
C GLY A 336 -0.35 9.39 5.00
N MET A 337 -0.36 9.71 3.72
CA MET A 337 -0.94 8.89 2.64
C MET A 337 0.09 8.01 1.92
N ARG A 338 1.31 7.77 2.51
CA ARG A 338 2.34 6.89 1.95
C ARG A 338 1.82 5.51 1.55
N SER A 339 0.72 5.05 2.15
CA SER A 339 0.12 3.76 1.85
C SER A 339 -0.37 3.64 0.40
N LEU A 340 -0.81 4.74 -0.23
CA LEU A 340 -1.14 4.71 -1.66
C LEU A 340 0.12 4.47 -2.50
N THR A 341 1.19 5.20 -2.25
CA THR A 341 2.48 5.03 -2.93
C THR A 341 3.05 3.62 -2.70
N CYS A 342 2.97 3.10 -1.46
CA CYS A 342 3.36 1.74 -1.13
C CYS A 342 2.58 0.66 -1.93
N LYS A 343 1.28 0.86 -2.16
CA LYS A 343 0.50 -0.06 -3.01
C LYS A 343 0.89 0.03 -4.48
N LEU A 344 1.26 1.22 -4.93
CA LEU A 344 1.79 1.38 -6.28
C LEU A 344 3.18 0.73 -6.42
N THR A 345 4.05 0.78 -5.39
CA THR A 345 5.32 0.02 -5.43
C THR A 345 5.08 -1.49 -5.48
N HIS A 346 4.01 -1.98 -4.84
CA HIS A 346 3.62 -3.39 -4.94
C HIS A 346 3.31 -3.78 -6.40
N VAL A 347 2.37 -3.11 -7.06
CA VAL A 347 2.01 -3.44 -8.45
C VAL A 347 3.12 -3.10 -9.45
N LEU A 348 3.94 -2.09 -9.18
CA LEU A 348 5.15 -1.75 -9.92
C LEU A 348 6.15 -2.91 -9.93
N THR A 349 6.39 -3.51 -8.75
CA THR A 349 7.31 -4.64 -8.59
C THR A 349 6.78 -5.87 -9.32
N PHE A 350 5.49 -6.17 -9.20
CA PHE A 350 4.86 -7.25 -9.99
C PHE A 350 5.01 -7.01 -11.49
N GLY A 351 4.80 -5.76 -11.96
CA GLY A 351 5.01 -5.39 -13.36
C GLY A 351 6.45 -5.62 -13.83
N ALA A 352 7.45 -5.26 -13.01
CA ALA A 352 8.85 -5.48 -13.32
C ALA A 352 9.21 -6.98 -13.39
N PHE A 353 8.79 -7.79 -12.41
CA PHE A 353 8.99 -9.24 -12.44
C PHE A 353 8.21 -9.91 -13.59
N SER A 354 7.02 -9.40 -13.94
CA SER A 354 6.26 -9.92 -15.10
C SER A 354 6.91 -9.62 -16.44
N ARG A 355 7.92 -8.74 -16.51
CA ARG A 355 8.78 -8.63 -17.69
C ARG A 355 9.69 -9.85 -17.87
N ALA A 356 10.06 -10.50 -16.77
CA ALA A 356 10.91 -11.69 -16.78
C ALA A 356 10.12 -13.00 -16.87
N ILE A 357 9.02 -13.10 -16.12
CA ILE A 357 8.25 -14.34 -15.88
C ILE A 357 6.74 -14.08 -15.94
N PRO A 358 6.19 -13.54 -17.04
CA PRO A 358 4.78 -13.12 -17.12
C PRO A 358 3.79 -14.27 -16.90
N GLU A 359 4.17 -15.51 -17.24
CA GLU A 359 3.34 -16.71 -17.11
C GLU A 359 3.21 -17.24 -15.68
N ARG A 360 3.99 -16.68 -14.73
CA ARG A 360 4.01 -17.15 -13.33
C ARG A 360 3.38 -16.16 -12.36
N LEU A 361 3.08 -14.94 -12.80
CA LEU A 361 2.60 -13.86 -11.95
C LEU A 361 1.21 -13.38 -12.39
N PRO A 362 0.38 -12.88 -11.45
CA PRO A 362 -0.95 -12.35 -11.76
C PRO A 362 -0.88 -11.05 -12.57
N ALA A 363 -1.98 -10.70 -13.19
CA ALA A 363 -2.25 -9.36 -13.69
C ALA A 363 -2.29 -8.32 -12.56
N CYS A 364 -2.43 -7.04 -12.91
CA CYS A 364 -2.45 -5.95 -11.94
C CYS A 364 -3.62 -6.08 -10.96
N ALA A 365 -3.32 -6.11 -9.66
CA ALA A 365 -4.32 -5.91 -8.64
C ALA A 365 -4.85 -4.46 -8.67
N ALA A 366 -6.00 -4.23 -8.08
CA ALA A 366 -6.66 -2.93 -8.09
C ALA A 366 -5.86 -1.78 -7.44
N ALA A 367 -4.85 -2.03 -6.67
CA ALA A 367 -3.98 -1.08 -5.96
C ALA A 367 -4.70 0.05 -5.16
N GLY A 368 -6.01 0.18 -5.28
CA GLY A 368 -6.85 1.07 -4.49
C GLY A 368 -7.33 0.36 -3.23
N LEU A 369 -7.23 1.04 -2.09
CA LEU A 369 -7.78 0.58 -0.81
C LEU A 369 -8.34 1.78 -0.08
N ALA A 370 -9.53 2.20 -0.47
CA ALA A 370 -10.13 3.37 0.13
C ALA A 370 -10.55 3.09 1.57
N ILE A 371 -10.11 3.92 2.48
CA ILE A 371 -10.59 3.94 3.86
C ILE A 371 -11.26 5.30 4.06
N MET A 372 -12.53 5.29 4.47
CA MET A 372 -13.24 6.50 4.80
C MET A 372 -13.32 6.65 6.31
N SER A 373 -13.04 7.85 6.82
CA SER A 373 -13.31 8.18 8.22
C SER A 373 -14.46 9.17 8.26
N VAL A 374 -15.46 8.88 9.07
CA VAL A 374 -16.60 9.77 9.31
C VAL A 374 -16.39 10.43 10.66
N LYS A 375 -16.24 11.76 10.68
CA LYS A 375 -16.32 12.58 11.88
C LYS A 375 -17.68 13.23 11.93
N THR A 376 -18.40 13.08 13.01
CA THR A 376 -19.76 13.62 13.20
C THR A 376 -20.01 13.98 14.65
N MET A 377 -21.25 14.31 15.01
CA MET A 377 -21.67 14.58 16.38
C MET A 377 -22.90 13.76 16.72
N ASP A 378 -22.99 13.31 17.96
CA ASP A 378 -24.21 12.74 18.52
C ASP A 378 -25.23 13.84 18.91
N SER A 379 -26.40 13.41 19.42
CA SER A 379 -27.46 14.33 19.89
C SER A 379 -27.03 15.23 21.06
N ASP A 380 -26.01 14.82 21.82
CA ASP A 380 -25.48 15.57 22.95
C ASP A 380 -24.34 16.51 22.56
N GLY A 381 -24.00 16.57 21.27
CA GLY A 381 -22.90 17.40 20.73
C GLY A 381 -21.51 16.82 20.95
N ARG A 382 -21.39 15.53 21.31
CA ARG A 382 -20.11 14.85 21.44
C ARG A 382 -19.57 14.45 20.08
N THR A 383 -18.28 14.63 19.86
CA THR A 383 -17.62 14.17 18.62
C THR A 383 -17.58 12.65 18.61
N LEU A 384 -18.08 12.08 17.50
CA LEU A 384 -17.96 10.68 17.15
C LEU A 384 -17.07 10.54 15.92
N MET A 385 -16.28 9.47 15.87
CA MET A 385 -15.45 9.11 14.72
C MET A 385 -15.46 7.60 14.50
N ALA A 386 -15.69 7.20 13.26
CA ALA A 386 -15.57 5.81 12.84
C ALA A 386 -14.78 5.70 11.53
N SER A 387 -14.18 4.54 11.33
CA SER A 387 -13.53 4.16 10.08
C SER A 387 -14.41 3.18 9.32
N LEU A 388 -14.72 3.52 8.07
CA LEU A 388 -15.51 2.69 7.16
C LEU A 388 -14.60 2.04 6.12
N GLY A 389 -14.81 0.78 5.88
CA GLY A 389 -14.02 0.00 4.91
C GLY A 389 -12.99 -0.91 5.60
N PRO A 390 -11.89 -1.24 4.92
CA PRO A 390 -11.45 -0.73 3.62
C PRO A 390 -12.33 -1.14 2.44
N VAL A 391 -12.56 -0.23 1.49
CA VAL A 391 -13.22 -0.53 0.21
C VAL A 391 -12.13 -0.87 -0.79
N GLY A 392 -11.95 -2.17 -1.03
CA GLY A 392 -10.96 -2.68 -1.96
C GLY A 392 -11.45 -2.73 -3.40
N GLY A 393 -10.53 -2.98 -4.30
CA GLY A 393 -10.83 -3.46 -5.63
C GLY A 393 -10.64 -4.98 -5.71
N GLY A 394 -10.45 -5.51 -6.91
CA GLY A 394 -10.17 -6.93 -7.12
C GLY A 394 -8.68 -7.27 -7.04
N ALA A 395 -8.38 -8.56 -6.91
CA ALA A 395 -7.05 -9.10 -7.21
C ALA A 395 -6.91 -9.37 -8.71
N GLY A 396 -5.69 -9.29 -9.24
CA GLY A 396 -5.41 -9.60 -10.64
C GLY A 396 -5.79 -11.02 -11.03
N GLY A 397 -6.24 -11.23 -12.27
CA GLY A 397 -6.38 -12.58 -12.83
C GLY A 397 -5.05 -13.33 -12.74
N MET A 398 -5.11 -14.61 -12.37
CA MET A 398 -3.93 -15.46 -12.11
C MET A 398 -3.68 -16.43 -13.26
N PRO A 399 -2.47 -17.00 -13.38
CA PRO A 399 -2.16 -18.02 -14.40
C PRO A 399 -3.08 -19.24 -14.39
N PHE A 400 -3.79 -19.49 -13.29
CA PHE A 400 -4.56 -20.70 -13.03
C PHE A 400 -6.01 -20.43 -12.55
N GLY A 401 -6.42 -19.19 -12.45
CA GLY A 401 -7.75 -18.85 -11.94
C GLY A 401 -8.09 -17.38 -11.98
N ASP A 402 -9.37 -17.08 -11.75
CA ASP A 402 -9.87 -15.71 -11.65
C ASP A 402 -9.27 -14.99 -10.43
N GLY A 403 -9.10 -13.67 -10.54
CA GLY A 403 -8.76 -12.83 -9.42
C GLY A 403 -9.88 -12.80 -8.38
N SER A 404 -9.53 -12.78 -7.09
CA SER A 404 -10.50 -12.70 -6.01
C SER A 404 -11.25 -11.37 -6.05
N ASP A 405 -12.56 -11.42 -5.86
CA ASP A 405 -13.44 -10.25 -5.90
C ASP A 405 -13.33 -9.46 -4.58
N GLY A 406 -13.31 -8.13 -4.66
CA GLY A 406 -13.30 -7.25 -3.50
C GLY A 406 -12.07 -7.37 -2.57
N SER A 407 -11.02 -8.05 -2.98
CA SER A 407 -9.87 -8.41 -2.16
C SER A 407 -8.63 -7.53 -2.40
N GLY A 408 -8.81 -6.31 -2.89
CA GLY A 408 -7.71 -5.37 -3.17
C GLY A 408 -6.86 -4.98 -1.95
N ALA A 409 -7.19 -5.51 -0.79
CA ALA A 409 -6.44 -5.38 0.45
C ALA A 409 -5.25 -6.35 0.57
N ASN A 410 -4.94 -7.13 -0.45
CA ASN A 410 -3.82 -8.10 -0.43
C ASN A 410 -2.46 -7.47 -0.09
N VAL A 411 -2.32 -6.16 -0.21
CA VAL A 411 -1.12 -5.42 0.25
C VAL A 411 -1.02 -5.34 1.77
N ALA A 412 -2.11 -5.48 2.53
CA ALA A 412 -2.09 -5.32 3.99
C ALA A 412 -2.90 -6.37 4.75
N PHE A 413 -3.67 -7.20 4.07
CA PHE A 413 -4.64 -8.15 4.63
C PHE A 413 -5.65 -7.53 5.61
N LEU A 414 -5.90 -6.23 5.49
CA LEU A 414 -6.87 -5.53 6.31
C LEU A 414 -8.27 -6.09 6.07
N ARG A 415 -9.03 -6.25 7.16
CA ARG A 415 -10.40 -6.74 7.13
C ARG A 415 -11.39 -5.57 7.09
N ASN A 416 -12.55 -5.82 6.52
CA ASN A 416 -13.62 -4.84 6.49
C ASN A 416 -14.32 -4.76 7.84
N THR A 417 -14.60 -3.55 8.31
CA THR A 417 -15.45 -3.34 9.46
C THR A 417 -16.89 -3.78 9.10
N PRO A 418 -17.55 -4.62 9.92
CA PRO A 418 -18.95 -4.97 9.73
C PRO A 418 -19.85 -3.73 9.67
N VAL A 419 -20.86 -3.77 8.79
CA VAL A 419 -21.79 -2.65 8.58
C VAL A 419 -22.51 -2.26 9.87
N GLU A 420 -22.92 -3.23 10.67
CA GLU A 420 -23.63 -3.03 11.94
C GLU A 420 -22.77 -2.27 12.96
N ILE A 421 -21.45 -2.51 12.97
CA ILE A 421 -20.52 -1.78 13.83
C ILE A 421 -20.39 -0.34 13.35
N ASN A 422 -20.27 -0.11 12.04
CA ASN A 422 -20.21 1.23 11.47
C ASN A 422 -21.44 2.07 11.83
N GLU A 423 -22.64 1.49 11.70
CA GLU A 423 -23.91 2.16 12.02
C GLU A 423 -24.10 2.37 13.52
N ALA A 424 -23.50 1.53 14.36
CA ALA A 424 -23.52 1.69 15.83
C ALA A 424 -22.54 2.76 16.32
N GLU A 425 -21.41 2.97 15.63
CA GLU A 425 -20.40 3.94 16.03
C GLU A 425 -20.72 5.38 15.63
N VAL A 426 -21.35 5.56 14.45
CA VAL A 426 -21.68 6.89 13.91
C VAL A 426 -23.09 6.86 13.28
N PRO A 427 -23.87 7.96 13.33
CA PRO A 427 -25.21 8.03 12.77
C PRO A 427 -25.18 8.10 11.24
N ILE A 428 -25.01 6.95 10.62
CA ILE A 428 -25.09 6.72 9.18
C ILE A 428 -26.06 5.58 8.88
N LEU A 429 -26.51 5.46 7.64
CA LEU A 429 -27.24 4.30 7.13
C LEU A 429 -26.55 3.77 5.89
N MET A 430 -26.12 2.51 5.94
CA MET A 430 -25.50 1.84 4.79
C MET A 430 -26.57 1.38 3.80
N HIS A 431 -26.55 1.97 2.60
CA HIS A 431 -27.49 1.61 1.54
C HIS A 431 -26.99 0.43 0.70
N ARG A 432 -25.67 0.40 0.41
CA ARG A 432 -25.07 -0.63 -0.43
C ARG A 432 -23.68 -1.00 0.07
N TYR A 433 -23.42 -2.29 0.10
CA TYR A 433 -22.08 -2.84 0.24
C TYR A 433 -22.01 -4.12 -0.60
N CYS A 434 -21.52 -4.01 -1.84
CA CYS A 434 -21.65 -5.08 -2.83
C CYS A 434 -20.49 -5.06 -3.84
N LEU A 435 -20.35 -6.15 -4.60
CA LEU A 435 -19.46 -6.20 -5.76
C LEU A 435 -20.02 -5.33 -6.91
N VAL A 436 -19.10 -4.82 -7.74
CA VAL A 436 -19.43 -4.00 -8.91
C VAL A 436 -19.39 -4.86 -10.17
N PRO A 437 -20.53 -5.15 -10.80
CA PRO A 437 -20.55 -5.88 -12.07
C PRO A 437 -19.69 -5.23 -13.14
N ASP A 438 -19.10 -6.03 -14.04
CA ASP A 438 -18.28 -5.58 -15.17
C ASP A 438 -17.02 -4.80 -14.82
N SER A 439 -16.63 -4.76 -13.54
CA SER A 439 -15.44 -4.00 -13.13
C SER A 439 -14.14 -4.78 -13.31
N GLY A 440 -14.14 -6.10 -13.22
CA GLY A 440 -12.96 -6.93 -13.45
C GLY A 440 -12.55 -6.95 -14.92
N GLY A 441 -11.26 -6.79 -15.19
CA GLY A 441 -10.69 -6.86 -16.53
C GLY A 441 -10.97 -8.21 -17.21
N PRO A 442 -11.47 -8.21 -18.46
CA PRO A 442 -11.68 -9.44 -19.21
C PRO A 442 -10.38 -10.21 -19.43
N GLY A 443 -10.44 -11.54 -19.36
CA GLY A 443 -9.33 -12.43 -19.59
C GLY A 443 -9.78 -13.87 -19.66
N ARG A 444 -8.92 -14.80 -20.07
CA ARG A 444 -9.13 -16.23 -19.86
C ARG A 444 -9.45 -16.49 -18.38
N TYR A 445 -8.73 -15.78 -17.52
CA TYR A 445 -9.02 -15.62 -16.12
C TYR A 445 -9.34 -14.16 -15.82
N ARG A 446 -10.55 -13.91 -15.35
CA ARG A 446 -11.09 -12.57 -15.11
C ARG A 446 -10.33 -11.91 -13.96
N GLY A 447 -10.07 -10.60 -14.07
CA GLY A 447 -9.69 -9.78 -12.93
C GLY A 447 -10.81 -9.73 -11.88
N GLY A 448 -10.46 -9.64 -10.61
CA GLY A 448 -11.41 -9.52 -9.52
C GLY A 448 -12.23 -8.23 -9.61
N LEU A 449 -13.48 -8.30 -9.15
CA LEU A 449 -14.42 -7.18 -9.13
C LEU A 449 -14.08 -6.18 -8.01
N GLY A 450 -14.34 -4.91 -8.25
CA GLY A 450 -14.32 -3.86 -7.23
C GLY A 450 -15.51 -3.91 -6.29
N LEU A 451 -15.41 -3.22 -5.15
CA LEU A 451 -16.48 -3.04 -4.18
C LEU A 451 -17.17 -1.69 -4.36
N CYS A 452 -18.47 -1.66 -4.12
CA CYS A 452 -19.25 -0.44 -3.94
C CYS A 452 -19.65 -0.31 -2.47
N MET A 453 -19.38 0.86 -1.89
CA MET A 453 -19.94 1.26 -0.59
C MET A 453 -20.75 2.55 -0.76
N GLU A 454 -21.98 2.55 -0.25
CA GLU A 454 -22.87 3.72 -0.28
C GLU A 454 -23.56 3.89 1.06
N PHE A 455 -23.48 5.07 1.63
CA PHE A 455 -24.11 5.39 2.91
C PHE A 455 -24.66 6.81 2.93
N GLN A 456 -25.68 7.03 3.75
CA GLN A 456 -26.30 8.32 4.03
C GLN A 456 -25.85 8.84 5.40
N VAL A 457 -25.66 10.14 5.51
CA VAL A 457 -25.32 10.83 6.76
C VAL A 457 -26.53 11.61 7.29
N PHE A 458 -26.63 11.73 8.64
CA PHE A 458 -27.82 12.32 9.28
C PHE A 458 -27.51 13.52 10.17
N SER A 459 -26.28 13.68 10.63
CA SER A 459 -25.91 14.76 11.55
C SER A 459 -25.32 15.96 10.82
N PRO A 460 -25.63 17.19 11.28
CA PRO A 460 -24.98 18.40 10.76
C PRO A 460 -23.50 18.41 11.10
N GLY A 461 -22.70 19.08 10.27
CA GLY A 461 -21.25 19.18 10.47
C GLY A 461 -20.48 17.88 10.27
N THR A 462 -21.11 16.88 9.63
CA THR A 462 -20.46 15.63 9.27
C THR A 462 -19.38 15.89 8.22
N MET A 463 -18.21 15.33 8.47
CA MET A 463 -17.07 15.35 7.54
C MET A 463 -16.66 13.91 7.23
N VAL A 464 -16.56 13.60 5.95
CA VAL A 464 -16.03 12.33 5.44
C VAL A 464 -14.64 12.59 4.88
N THR A 465 -13.63 11.92 5.43
CA THR A 465 -12.30 11.86 4.80
C THR A 465 -12.17 10.52 4.07
N ALA A 466 -11.84 10.56 2.78
CA ALA A 466 -11.76 9.38 1.93
C ALA A 466 -10.34 9.25 1.37
N ARG A 467 -9.51 8.45 2.02
CA ARG A 467 -8.08 8.29 1.76
C ARG A 467 -7.75 7.06 0.92
N ASN A 468 -6.54 7.00 0.36
CA ASN A 468 -6.01 5.90 -0.45
C ASN A 468 -6.83 5.57 -1.69
N ARG A 469 -7.56 6.57 -2.24
CA ARG A 469 -8.28 6.44 -3.49
C ARG A 469 -7.38 6.83 -4.65
N ASP A 470 -7.49 6.09 -5.70
CA ASP A 470 -6.77 6.25 -6.97
C ASP A 470 -7.50 5.47 -8.05
N ARG A 471 -6.93 5.32 -9.22
CA ARG A 471 -7.48 4.55 -10.34
C ARG A 471 -8.76 5.13 -10.92
N THR A 472 -8.94 6.44 -10.89
CA THR A 472 -10.03 7.12 -11.61
C THR A 472 -9.69 7.29 -13.09
N HIS A 473 -8.41 7.26 -13.43
CA HIS A 473 -7.86 7.44 -14.77
C HIS A 473 -6.97 6.27 -15.20
N PHE A 474 -5.90 5.97 -14.46
CA PHE A 474 -4.99 4.87 -14.77
C PHE A 474 -5.59 3.54 -14.28
N ALA A 475 -6.09 2.73 -15.23
CA ALA A 475 -6.68 1.42 -14.92
C ALA A 475 -5.64 0.38 -14.48
N SER A 476 -6.08 -0.66 -13.80
CA SER A 476 -5.25 -1.83 -13.47
C SER A 476 -4.99 -2.64 -14.74
N TRP A 477 -3.73 -2.80 -15.11
CA TRP A 477 -3.34 -3.43 -16.37
C TRP A 477 -3.64 -4.94 -16.42
N GLY A 478 -4.08 -5.41 -17.59
CA GLY A 478 -4.15 -6.83 -17.93
C GLY A 478 -2.84 -7.36 -18.48
N ILE A 479 -2.68 -8.68 -18.55
CA ILE A 479 -1.46 -9.33 -19.02
C ILE A 479 -1.74 -10.51 -19.95
N LEU A 480 -0.82 -10.78 -20.90
CA LEU A 480 -0.86 -11.92 -21.83
C LEU A 480 -2.17 -12.01 -22.64
N GLY A 481 -2.71 -10.87 -23.07
CA GLY A 481 -3.97 -10.77 -23.81
C GLY A 481 -5.18 -10.42 -22.93
N GLY A 482 -5.05 -10.49 -21.61
CA GLY A 482 -6.07 -9.97 -20.69
C GLY A 482 -6.17 -8.45 -20.75
N GLN A 483 -7.34 -7.91 -20.46
CA GLN A 483 -7.65 -6.49 -20.59
C GLN A 483 -7.57 -5.78 -19.24
N ALA A 484 -7.51 -4.44 -19.28
CA ALA A 484 -7.51 -3.61 -18.08
C ALA A 484 -8.87 -3.68 -17.34
N GLY A 485 -8.83 -3.51 -16.02
CA GLY A 485 -10.02 -3.39 -15.17
C GLY A 485 -10.71 -2.03 -15.31
N ALA A 486 -11.95 -1.93 -14.81
CA ALA A 486 -12.68 -0.67 -14.78
C ALA A 486 -12.10 0.28 -13.73
N THR A 487 -12.22 1.59 -13.96
CA THR A 487 -11.74 2.64 -13.08
C THR A 487 -12.68 2.89 -11.89
N ALA A 488 -12.13 3.51 -10.83
CA ALA A 488 -12.84 3.89 -9.62
C ALA A 488 -13.73 5.15 -9.83
N ARG A 489 -14.76 5.32 -8.98
CA ARG A 489 -15.61 6.52 -8.96
C ARG A 489 -15.99 6.91 -7.54
N PHE A 490 -16.07 8.21 -7.27
CA PHE A 490 -16.50 8.75 -6.00
C PHE A 490 -17.52 9.86 -6.23
N THR A 491 -18.70 9.75 -5.61
CA THR A 491 -19.84 10.59 -5.94
C THR A 491 -20.62 10.95 -4.67
N ARG A 492 -21.10 12.20 -4.62
CA ARG A 492 -22.09 12.64 -3.65
C ARG A 492 -23.46 12.71 -4.32
N ASN A 493 -24.49 12.24 -3.63
CA ASN A 493 -25.91 12.24 -4.06
C ASN A 493 -26.11 11.64 -5.46
N PRO A 494 -25.64 10.38 -5.69
CA PRO A 494 -25.53 9.80 -7.03
C PRO A 494 -26.85 9.62 -7.79
N GLU A 495 -27.97 9.57 -7.08
CA GLU A 495 -29.31 9.40 -7.69
C GLU A 495 -30.11 10.71 -7.74
N ALA A 496 -29.53 11.84 -7.31
CA ALA A 496 -30.22 13.13 -7.31
C ALA A 496 -29.89 13.94 -8.56
N ASP A 497 -30.76 14.89 -8.92
CA ASP A 497 -30.53 15.83 -10.04
C ASP A 497 -29.24 16.68 -9.88
N HIS A 498 -28.75 16.79 -8.64
CA HIS A 498 -27.52 17.49 -8.28
C HIS A 498 -26.37 16.54 -7.92
N ALA A 499 -26.31 15.39 -8.56
CA ALA A 499 -25.20 14.44 -8.39
C ALA A 499 -23.85 15.11 -8.68
N GLU A 500 -22.88 14.93 -7.76
CA GLU A 500 -21.56 15.52 -7.86
C GLU A 500 -20.48 14.45 -7.95
N ALA A 501 -19.67 14.51 -9.01
CA ALA A 501 -18.45 13.70 -9.12
C ALA A 501 -17.34 14.32 -8.26
N LEU A 502 -16.88 13.61 -7.25
CA LEU A 502 -15.89 14.10 -6.28
C LEU A 502 -14.44 13.81 -6.71
N GLY A 503 -14.22 13.05 -7.78
CA GLY A 503 -12.88 12.70 -8.26
C GLY A 503 -11.99 12.12 -7.14
N ASN A 504 -10.81 12.69 -6.97
CA ASN A 504 -9.87 12.32 -5.91
C ASN A 504 -9.93 13.25 -4.68
N THR A 505 -11.03 13.97 -4.46
CA THR A 505 -11.26 14.80 -3.26
C THR A 505 -11.18 13.95 -1.99
N ASP A 506 -10.30 14.32 -1.06
CA ASP A 506 -10.13 13.57 0.18
C ASP A 506 -11.09 13.99 1.29
N ILE A 507 -11.51 15.27 1.32
CA ILE A 507 -12.34 15.84 2.40
C ILE A 507 -13.68 16.27 1.81
N VAL A 508 -14.76 15.67 2.32
CA VAL A 508 -16.14 15.99 1.92
C VAL A 508 -16.91 16.50 3.13
N HIS A 509 -17.36 17.75 3.07
CA HIS A 509 -18.29 18.32 4.04
C HIS A 509 -19.72 17.94 3.63
N CYS A 510 -20.39 17.19 4.48
CA CYS A 510 -21.72 16.66 4.21
C CYS A 510 -22.81 17.43 4.96
N GLN A 511 -23.98 17.53 4.33
CA GLN A 511 -25.21 17.96 4.97
C GLN A 511 -26.06 16.75 5.41
N PRO A 512 -26.94 16.89 6.41
CA PRO A 512 -27.91 15.84 6.73
C PRO A 512 -28.71 15.42 5.51
N GLY A 513 -28.75 14.12 5.22
CA GLY A 513 -29.41 13.55 4.05
C GLY A 513 -28.49 13.29 2.85
N ASP A 514 -27.26 13.82 2.85
CA ASP A 514 -26.30 13.53 1.78
C ASP A 514 -25.97 12.03 1.73
N VAL A 515 -25.86 11.51 0.52
CA VAL A 515 -25.46 10.13 0.21
C VAL A 515 -24.09 10.13 -0.42
N ILE A 516 -23.19 9.38 0.14
CA ILE A 516 -21.81 9.20 -0.34
C ILE A 516 -21.67 7.81 -0.95
N ARG A 517 -21.27 7.74 -2.24
CA ARG A 517 -21.01 6.49 -2.95
C ARG A 517 -19.57 6.41 -3.41
N LEU A 518 -18.89 5.38 -2.99
CA LEU A 518 -17.57 5.00 -3.48
C LEU A 518 -17.64 3.69 -4.24
N VAL A 519 -17.17 3.70 -5.47
CA VAL A 519 -17.01 2.53 -6.33
C VAL A 519 -15.51 2.27 -6.51
N GLY A 520 -15.02 1.15 -6.01
CA GLY A 520 -13.63 0.71 -6.18
C GLY A 520 -13.36 0.24 -7.61
N CYS A 521 -12.11 0.33 -8.04
CA CYS A 521 -11.68 -0.15 -9.35
C CYS A 521 -11.64 -1.68 -9.42
N GLY A 522 -11.79 -2.22 -10.61
CA GLY A 522 -11.53 -3.63 -10.91
C GLY A 522 -10.04 -3.90 -11.13
N ALA A 523 -9.65 -5.16 -11.06
CA ALA A 523 -8.31 -5.63 -11.36
C ALA A 523 -8.14 -6.05 -12.82
N GLY A 524 -6.90 -6.19 -13.29
CA GLY A 524 -6.59 -6.63 -14.65
C GLY A 524 -6.89 -8.11 -14.90
N GLY A 525 -7.28 -8.45 -16.13
CA GLY A 525 -7.49 -9.83 -16.60
C GLY A 525 -6.17 -10.51 -17.03
N TYR A 526 -6.17 -11.83 -17.02
CA TYR A 526 -5.04 -12.66 -17.43
C TYR A 526 -5.39 -13.55 -18.64
N GLY A 527 -4.58 -13.52 -19.68
CA GLY A 527 -4.79 -14.30 -20.89
C GLY A 527 -5.95 -13.82 -21.77
N ASP A 528 -6.03 -14.30 -23.00
CA ASP A 528 -7.06 -13.89 -23.96
C ASP A 528 -8.48 -14.21 -23.46
N PRO A 529 -9.39 -13.22 -23.32
CA PRO A 529 -10.76 -13.46 -22.90
C PRO A 529 -11.55 -14.38 -23.84
N LEU A 530 -11.17 -14.48 -25.11
CA LEU A 530 -11.79 -15.41 -26.06
C LEU A 530 -11.43 -16.89 -25.79
N ASP A 531 -10.46 -17.15 -24.91
CA ASP A 531 -10.09 -18.49 -24.46
C ASP A 531 -10.82 -18.91 -23.16
N ARG A 532 -11.60 -17.99 -22.52
CA ARG A 532 -12.41 -18.33 -21.36
C ARG A 532 -13.52 -19.31 -21.76
N LEU A 533 -13.74 -20.34 -20.96
CA LEU A 533 -14.81 -21.31 -21.21
C LEU A 533 -16.17 -20.61 -21.26
N SER A 534 -17.00 -20.92 -22.26
CA SER A 534 -18.31 -20.29 -22.44
C SER A 534 -19.23 -20.51 -21.24
N GLU A 535 -19.13 -21.68 -20.59
CA GLU A 535 -19.90 -22.02 -19.40
C GLU A 535 -19.45 -21.22 -18.15
N GLU A 536 -18.17 -20.84 -18.07
CA GLU A 536 -17.68 -19.94 -17.00
C GLU A 536 -18.24 -18.54 -17.19
N VAL A 537 -18.27 -18.03 -18.44
CA VAL A 537 -18.91 -16.74 -18.75
C VAL A 537 -20.40 -16.77 -18.42
N LEU A 538 -21.10 -17.86 -18.76
CA LEU A 538 -22.51 -18.03 -18.39
C LEU A 538 -22.70 -18.02 -16.86
N ARG A 539 -21.81 -18.70 -16.12
CA ARG A 539 -21.82 -18.68 -14.66
C ARG A 539 -21.64 -17.26 -14.12
N ASP A 540 -20.66 -16.50 -14.67
CA ASP A 540 -20.43 -15.12 -14.28
C ASP A 540 -21.63 -14.22 -14.54
N VAL A 541 -22.34 -14.43 -15.65
CA VAL A 541 -23.60 -13.71 -15.95
C VAL A 541 -24.69 -14.07 -14.95
N ARG A 542 -24.88 -15.35 -14.63
CA ARG A 542 -25.85 -15.80 -13.63
C ARG A 542 -25.57 -15.27 -12.22
N CYS A 543 -24.29 -15.12 -11.87
CA CYS A 543 -23.86 -14.53 -10.60
C CYS A 543 -23.93 -13.00 -10.59
N GLY A 544 -24.21 -12.36 -11.73
CA GLY A 544 -24.21 -10.90 -11.84
C GLY A 544 -22.81 -10.27 -11.83
N TYR A 545 -21.77 -11.04 -12.11
CA TYR A 545 -20.38 -10.55 -12.19
C TYR A 545 -20.09 -9.90 -13.53
N VAL A 546 -20.67 -10.46 -14.61
CA VAL A 546 -20.54 -9.98 -15.98
C VAL A 546 -21.94 -9.78 -16.55
N SER A 547 -22.19 -8.64 -17.22
CA SER A 547 -23.45 -8.42 -17.90
C SER A 547 -23.57 -9.26 -19.18
N PRO A 548 -24.79 -9.58 -19.66
CA PRO A 548 -24.98 -10.25 -20.95
C PRO A 548 -24.34 -9.50 -22.12
N GLU A 549 -24.30 -8.17 -22.05
CA GLU A 549 -23.64 -7.32 -23.05
C GLU A 549 -22.13 -7.55 -23.07
N ARG A 550 -21.50 -7.52 -21.90
CA ARG A 550 -20.05 -7.76 -21.76
C ARG A 550 -19.67 -9.21 -22.07
N ALA A 551 -20.53 -10.17 -21.74
CA ALA A 551 -20.33 -11.56 -22.18
C ALA A 551 -20.18 -11.66 -23.69
N ARG A 552 -20.96 -10.88 -24.45
CA ARG A 552 -20.90 -10.83 -25.90
C ARG A 552 -19.71 -10.01 -26.43
N THR A 553 -19.51 -8.79 -25.91
CA THR A 553 -18.52 -7.83 -26.44
C THR A 553 -17.10 -8.20 -26.08
N ASP A 554 -16.86 -8.71 -24.87
CA ASP A 554 -15.51 -8.96 -24.35
C ASP A 554 -15.08 -10.41 -24.48
N TYR A 555 -16.03 -11.35 -24.28
CA TYR A 555 -15.73 -12.80 -24.30
C TYR A 555 -16.21 -13.51 -25.55
N GLY A 556 -16.94 -12.80 -26.43
CA GLY A 556 -17.51 -13.37 -27.65
C GLY A 556 -18.55 -14.48 -27.37
N VAL A 557 -19.19 -14.48 -26.19
CA VAL A 557 -20.18 -15.49 -25.79
C VAL A 557 -21.58 -14.98 -26.09
N VAL A 558 -22.34 -15.72 -26.90
CA VAL A 558 -23.72 -15.40 -27.24
C VAL A 558 -24.65 -16.24 -26.38
N LEU A 559 -25.46 -15.57 -25.56
CA LEU A 559 -26.46 -16.20 -24.73
C LEU A 559 -27.83 -16.18 -25.44
N ASP A 560 -28.51 -17.31 -25.38
CA ASP A 560 -29.91 -17.45 -25.77
C ASP A 560 -30.73 -17.77 -24.52
N HIS A 561 -31.35 -16.73 -23.97
CA HIS A 561 -31.92 -16.73 -22.60
C HIS A 561 -30.82 -17.12 -21.58
N ASP A 562 -30.97 -18.24 -20.93
CA ASP A 562 -30.07 -18.71 -19.85
C ASP A 562 -29.15 -19.87 -20.31
N ARG A 563 -28.78 -19.91 -21.59
CA ARG A 563 -27.92 -20.94 -22.19
C ARG A 563 -26.93 -20.34 -23.18
N VAL A 564 -25.78 -20.97 -23.32
CA VAL A 564 -24.81 -20.61 -24.37
C VAL A 564 -25.32 -21.10 -25.72
N SER A 565 -25.32 -20.23 -26.73
CA SER A 565 -25.48 -20.62 -28.13
C SER A 565 -24.10 -20.93 -28.73
N GLU A 566 -23.70 -22.19 -28.69
CA GLU A 566 -22.35 -22.62 -29.13
C GLU A 566 -22.01 -22.20 -30.55
N GLU A 567 -22.93 -22.40 -31.49
CA GLU A 567 -22.71 -22.05 -32.92
C GLU A 567 -22.46 -20.53 -33.07
N LYS A 568 -23.33 -19.69 -32.47
CA LYS A 568 -23.20 -18.24 -32.54
C LYS A 568 -21.95 -17.76 -31.81
N THR A 569 -21.61 -18.37 -30.68
CA THR A 569 -20.40 -18.07 -29.89
C THR A 569 -19.14 -18.36 -30.71
N GLN A 570 -19.04 -19.55 -31.32
CA GLN A 570 -17.88 -19.89 -32.13
C GLN A 570 -17.74 -18.99 -33.39
N ALA A 571 -18.87 -18.63 -34.01
CA ALA A 571 -18.87 -17.71 -35.15
C ALA A 571 -18.41 -16.30 -34.71
N LEU A 572 -18.90 -15.78 -33.60
CA LEU A 572 -18.53 -14.47 -33.07
C LEU A 572 -17.05 -14.45 -32.66
N ARG A 573 -16.56 -15.44 -31.89
CA ARG A 573 -15.16 -15.55 -31.51
C ARG A 573 -14.21 -15.62 -32.69
N ARG A 574 -14.56 -16.34 -33.75
CA ARG A 574 -13.77 -16.35 -35.00
C ARG A 574 -13.69 -14.95 -35.60
N SER A 575 -14.84 -14.28 -35.77
CA SER A 575 -14.88 -12.91 -36.27
C SER A 575 -14.07 -11.93 -35.43
N MET A 576 -14.13 -12.05 -34.11
CA MET A 576 -13.35 -11.18 -33.20
C MET A 576 -11.85 -11.44 -33.32
N ARG A 577 -11.41 -12.69 -33.39
CA ARG A 577 -9.99 -13.03 -33.63
C ARG A 577 -9.48 -12.52 -34.96
N ASP A 578 -10.27 -12.63 -36.03
CA ASP A 578 -9.92 -12.13 -37.38
C ASP A 578 -9.78 -10.59 -37.40
N GLN A 579 -10.51 -9.89 -36.56
CA GLN A 579 -10.46 -8.44 -36.42
C GLN A 579 -9.41 -7.94 -35.44
N SER A 580 -8.97 -8.79 -34.50
CA SER A 580 -7.92 -8.46 -33.56
C SER A 580 -6.60 -8.30 -34.27
N ARG A 581 -6.12 -7.05 -34.40
CA ARG A 581 -4.71 -6.82 -34.70
C ARG A 581 -3.91 -7.36 -33.51
N VAL A 582 -3.26 -8.50 -33.71
CA VAL A 582 -2.21 -8.96 -32.82
C VAL A 582 -1.22 -7.82 -32.70
N LEU A 583 -1.22 -7.13 -31.54
CA LEU A 583 -0.11 -6.24 -31.19
C LEU A 583 1.04 -7.18 -30.80
N PRO A 584 2.08 -7.31 -31.63
CA PRO A 584 3.23 -8.12 -31.26
C PRO A 584 3.92 -7.43 -30.08
N ASP A 585 4.38 -8.22 -29.12
CA ASP A 585 5.38 -7.91 -28.11
C ASP A 585 5.02 -7.03 -26.90
N ALA A 586 3.77 -6.67 -26.63
CA ALA A 586 3.42 -6.03 -25.37
C ALA A 586 2.66 -7.00 -24.46
N PRO A 587 3.27 -7.56 -23.39
CA PRO A 587 2.55 -8.46 -22.50
C PRO A 587 1.44 -7.75 -21.69
N PHE A 588 1.42 -6.42 -21.67
CA PHE A 588 0.52 -5.60 -20.84
C PHE A 588 -0.52 -4.85 -21.66
N ALA A 589 -1.77 -4.81 -21.15
CA ALA A 589 -2.85 -3.96 -21.64
C ALA A 589 -3.15 -2.89 -20.57
N TYR A 590 -2.72 -1.65 -20.80
CA TYR A 590 -2.79 -0.58 -19.78
C TYR A 590 -4.13 0.17 -19.77
N GLY A 591 -4.89 0.10 -20.85
CA GLY A 591 -6.11 0.87 -21.04
C GLY A 591 -5.89 2.25 -21.67
N PRO A 592 -6.97 2.85 -22.21
CA PRO A 592 -6.87 3.96 -23.16
C PRO A 592 -6.28 5.25 -22.55
N TYR A 593 -6.48 5.50 -21.27
CA TYR A 593 -5.95 6.72 -20.65
C TYR A 593 -4.42 6.68 -20.55
N ARG A 594 -3.85 5.56 -20.07
CA ARG A 594 -2.40 5.39 -19.98
C ARG A 594 -1.76 5.36 -21.36
N ASP A 595 -2.37 4.69 -22.31
CA ASP A 595 -1.87 4.63 -23.69
C ASP A 595 -1.78 6.04 -24.29
N ALA A 596 -2.81 6.87 -24.12
CA ALA A 596 -2.81 8.27 -24.53
C ALA A 596 -1.79 9.12 -23.76
N PHE A 597 -1.63 8.90 -22.45
CA PHE A 597 -0.67 9.62 -21.64
C PHE A 597 0.78 9.33 -22.08
N GLU A 598 1.13 8.06 -22.30
CA GLU A 598 2.48 7.64 -22.67
C GLU A 598 2.86 8.04 -24.12
N THR A 599 1.89 8.41 -24.99
CA THR A 599 2.21 9.04 -26.28
C THR A 599 2.77 10.45 -26.10
N ARG A 600 2.33 11.17 -25.07
CA ARG A 600 2.82 12.53 -24.73
C ARG A 600 4.05 12.49 -23.83
N TRP A 601 3.99 11.66 -22.80
CA TRP A 601 5.07 11.45 -21.82
C TRP A 601 5.78 10.11 -22.09
N THR A 602 6.51 10.06 -23.23
CA THR A 602 7.30 8.89 -23.60
C THR A 602 8.36 8.58 -22.54
N ARG A 603 8.86 7.35 -22.52
CA ARG A 603 9.94 6.95 -21.60
C ARG A 603 11.14 7.91 -21.65
N GLU A 604 11.53 8.36 -22.85
CA GLU A 604 12.66 9.27 -23.04
C GLU A 604 12.39 10.67 -22.45
N ARG A 605 11.18 11.20 -22.68
CA ARG A 605 10.79 12.51 -22.11
C ARG A 605 10.73 12.48 -20.60
N TYR A 606 10.19 11.39 -20.06
CA TYR A 606 10.13 11.24 -18.60
C TYR A 606 11.52 11.03 -17.98
N ALA A 607 12.44 10.33 -18.66
CA ALA A 607 13.83 10.23 -18.24
C ALA A 607 14.48 11.62 -18.21
N ALA A 608 14.36 12.41 -19.29
CA ALA A 608 14.89 13.78 -19.32
C ALA A 608 14.29 14.68 -18.21
N LEU A 609 12.98 14.54 -17.93
CA LEU A 609 12.35 15.23 -16.80
C LEU A 609 13.02 14.86 -15.48
N THR A 610 13.11 13.57 -15.18
CA THR A 610 13.67 13.10 -13.90
C THR A 610 15.15 13.40 -13.74
N ASP A 611 15.94 13.38 -14.82
CA ASP A 611 17.36 13.76 -14.81
C ASP A 611 17.52 15.26 -14.50
N ILE A 612 16.69 16.12 -15.11
CA ILE A 612 16.67 17.56 -14.78
C ILE A 612 16.31 17.75 -13.30
N LEU A 613 15.21 17.12 -12.84
CA LEU A 613 14.76 17.29 -11.46
C LEU A 613 15.79 16.79 -10.45
N ALA A 614 16.49 15.70 -10.75
CA ALA A 614 17.56 15.16 -9.88
C ALA A 614 18.73 16.14 -9.70
N SER A 615 19.02 16.98 -10.70
CA SER A 615 20.06 18.00 -10.63
C SER A 615 19.71 19.24 -9.80
N LEU A 616 18.43 19.38 -9.40
CA LEU A 616 17.93 20.53 -8.68
C LEU A 616 17.86 20.30 -7.17
N PRO A 617 17.93 21.38 -6.35
CA PRO A 617 17.58 21.29 -4.94
C PRO A 617 16.16 20.72 -4.74
N VAL A 618 15.97 19.86 -3.73
CA VAL A 618 14.72 19.14 -3.47
C VAL A 618 13.50 20.07 -3.45
N ALA A 619 13.62 21.24 -2.81
CA ALA A 619 12.54 22.22 -2.70
C ALA A 619 12.00 22.78 -4.04
N TRP A 620 12.80 22.69 -5.12
CA TRP A 620 12.39 23.16 -6.44
C TRP A 620 11.78 22.08 -7.33
N ARG A 621 12.08 20.82 -7.07
CA ARG A 621 11.77 19.68 -7.97
C ARG A 621 10.29 19.57 -8.29
N PHE A 622 9.42 19.62 -7.28
CA PHE A 622 7.98 19.52 -7.44
C PHE A 622 7.42 20.67 -8.31
N PHE A 623 7.80 21.90 -7.98
CA PHE A 623 7.36 23.07 -8.74
C PHE A 623 7.81 23.00 -10.22
N ILE A 624 9.07 22.65 -10.47
CA ILE A 624 9.59 22.56 -11.85
C ILE A 624 8.93 21.42 -12.62
N LYS A 625 8.65 20.28 -11.99
CA LYS A 625 7.85 19.22 -12.61
C LYS A 625 6.54 19.77 -13.16
N HIS A 626 5.76 20.47 -12.35
CA HIS A 626 4.47 21.05 -12.75
C HIS A 626 4.62 22.04 -13.91
N GLN A 627 5.63 22.92 -13.85
CA GLN A 627 5.89 23.88 -14.93
C GLN A 627 6.24 23.19 -16.26
N LEU A 628 7.02 22.10 -16.23
CA LEU A 628 7.38 21.34 -17.41
C LEU A 628 6.16 20.57 -17.98
N PHE A 629 5.29 20.03 -17.12
CA PHE A 629 4.03 19.39 -17.52
C PHE A 629 3.12 20.40 -18.24
N ASP A 630 2.92 21.59 -17.66
CA ASP A 630 2.10 22.64 -18.24
C ASP A 630 2.70 23.19 -19.54
N GLY A 631 4.02 23.34 -19.59
CA GLY A 631 4.73 23.77 -20.79
C GLY A 631 4.58 22.78 -21.95
N LEU A 632 4.69 21.47 -21.67
CA LEU A 632 4.50 20.44 -22.68
C LEU A 632 3.04 20.38 -23.15
N ALA A 633 2.08 20.46 -22.24
CA ALA A 633 0.66 20.50 -22.58
C ALA A 633 0.33 21.69 -23.49
N ALA A 634 0.85 22.89 -23.18
CA ALA A 634 0.65 24.09 -23.98
C ALA A 634 1.21 23.98 -25.42
N ARG A 635 2.27 23.20 -25.63
CA ARG A 635 2.78 22.89 -26.99
C ARG A 635 1.80 22.05 -27.78
N TYR A 636 1.27 20.98 -27.18
CA TYR A 636 0.25 20.14 -27.81
C TYR A 636 -1.04 20.91 -28.12
N ASP A 637 -1.50 21.78 -27.22
CA ASP A 637 -2.71 22.58 -27.40
C ASP A 637 -2.59 23.58 -28.58
N LYS A 638 -1.36 24.00 -28.89
CA LYS A 638 -1.04 24.82 -30.07
C LYS A 638 -0.88 24.00 -31.36
N GLY A 639 -1.00 22.69 -31.30
CA GLY A 639 -0.80 21.80 -32.45
C GLY A 639 0.66 21.67 -32.89
N GLU A 640 1.63 22.00 -32.01
CA GLU A 640 3.05 21.85 -32.34
C GLU A 640 3.44 20.38 -32.45
N VAL A 641 4.24 20.03 -33.46
CA VAL A 641 4.85 18.70 -33.55
C VAL A 641 5.97 18.61 -32.53
N VAL A 642 5.82 17.70 -31.57
CA VAL A 642 6.77 17.51 -30.47
C VAL A 642 7.46 16.18 -30.66
N GLU A 643 8.78 16.18 -30.92
CA GLU A 643 9.57 14.98 -31.10
C GLU A 643 10.68 14.87 -30.03
N GLY A 644 10.92 13.62 -29.58
CA GLY A 644 12.01 13.26 -28.66
C GLY A 644 11.96 13.93 -27.30
N ALA A 645 13.08 13.87 -26.59
CA ALA A 645 13.26 14.42 -25.24
C ALA A 645 13.75 15.87 -25.22
N ALA A 646 14.28 16.38 -26.33
CA ALA A 646 14.87 17.73 -26.43
C ALA A 646 13.89 18.84 -25.99
N VAL A 647 12.60 18.67 -26.25
CA VAL A 647 11.55 19.62 -25.84
C VAL A 647 11.55 19.86 -24.31
N ILE A 648 11.84 18.85 -23.51
CA ILE A 648 11.87 19.00 -22.04
C ILE A 648 13.04 19.88 -21.61
N HIS A 649 14.21 19.72 -22.24
CA HIS A 649 15.37 20.59 -22.01
C HIS A 649 15.11 22.02 -22.46
N GLU A 650 14.49 22.22 -23.63
CA GLU A 650 14.11 23.56 -24.11
C GLU A 650 13.15 24.27 -23.15
N LEU A 651 12.14 23.57 -22.67
CA LEU A 651 11.20 24.10 -21.69
C LEU A 651 11.91 24.45 -20.38
N PHE A 652 12.83 23.61 -19.92
CA PHE A 652 13.61 23.87 -18.73
C PHE A 652 14.53 25.09 -18.90
N GLU A 653 15.22 25.23 -20.03
CA GLU A 653 16.02 26.43 -20.33
C GLU A 653 15.20 27.74 -20.31
N GLN A 654 13.95 27.68 -20.78
CA GLN A 654 13.04 28.81 -20.69
C GLN A 654 12.68 29.14 -19.23
N LEU A 655 12.45 28.12 -18.39
CA LEU A 655 12.19 28.29 -16.96
C LEU A 655 13.40 28.87 -16.23
N MET A 656 14.62 28.44 -16.55
CA MET A 656 15.86 28.97 -15.98
C MET A 656 16.01 30.48 -16.23
N LYS A 657 15.63 30.97 -17.42
CA LYS A 657 15.61 32.39 -17.73
C LYS A 657 14.59 33.16 -16.89
N ARG A 658 13.44 32.51 -16.57
CA ARG A 658 12.36 33.12 -15.77
C ARG A 658 12.66 33.04 -14.26
N TYR A 659 13.40 32.04 -13.83
CA TYR A 659 13.75 31.79 -12.42
C TYR A 659 15.28 31.74 -12.23
N PRO A 660 15.97 32.90 -12.16
CA PRO A 660 17.44 32.93 -12.07
C PRO A 660 18.01 32.22 -10.84
N ALA A 661 17.21 32.07 -9.76
CA ALA A 661 17.60 31.33 -8.56
C ALA A 661 17.88 29.83 -8.82
N LEU A 662 17.39 29.28 -9.95
CA LEU A 662 17.65 27.92 -10.37
C LEU A 662 18.97 27.77 -11.13
N SER A 663 19.58 28.86 -11.58
CA SER A 663 20.88 28.79 -12.25
C SER A 663 21.92 28.30 -11.24
N PRO A 664 22.77 27.30 -11.59
CA PRO A 664 23.86 26.90 -10.72
C PRO A 664 24.62 28.17 -10.36
N GLN A 665 24.75 28.44 -9.06
CA GLN A 665 25.68 29.47 -8.62
C GLN A 665 27.02 29.08 -9.21
N ARG A 666 27.52 29.86 -10.16
CA ARG A 666 28.93 29.78 -10.53
C ARG A 666 29.67 30.02 -9.21
N ASP A 667 30.35 29.00 -8.72
CA ASP A 667 31.27 29.14 -7.61
C ASP A 667 32.12 30.36 -7.91
N SER A 668 31.79 31.44 -7.22
CA SER A 668 32.67 32.62 -7.18
C SER A 668 33.86 32.18 -6.34
N ALA A 669 34.94 31.86 -7.05
CA ALA A 669 36.28 31.55 -6.55
C ALA A 669 36.77 32.56 -5.50
#